data_a6706ec4a0ee632137bbc3ed0002d1ac
#
_entry.id   a6706ec4a0ee632137bbc3ed0002d1ac
#
_cell.length_a   1.000
_cell.length_b   1.000
_cell.length_c   1.000
_cell.angle_alpha   90.00
_cell.angle_beta   90.00
_cell.angle_gamma   90.00
#
_symmetry.space_group_name_H-M   'P 1'
#
loop_
_entity.id
_entity.type
_entity.pdbx_description
1 polymer ?
#
loop_
_entity_poly.entity_id
_entity_poly.type
_entity_poly.pdbx_seq_one_letter_code
_entity_poly.pdbx_strand_id
1 'polypeptide(L)'
;SAIFAQGKGSISGIILDETGQALQGATVSIKGASKSTGTDGNGEYRFSNLAGGNYTIVVSSIGYKKTEKKVVLKDGENLKETFSLESESESLSEVVITGTSAPRTKLETSVAITSMGAKAIEERAPISTAAILQTVPGFVVESSGGEVGNNLFARGIPSAGAYEYVQIQEDGLPVFEDGALQFANADVFYRLDETVKKMEAVRGGSASIFASNAPGGIINFISKTGQNEFQGRAKLSTSDYGLFREDLNLSGAIVKDRLFFNVGGFYRVDDGVRDPGFKANRGGQGKANITYKFNKNNEDDYVRINYKRLDDRNIFYLPVPLKSNNGKVEGISGFDPNFGTLTSSNFSHLSVPQVGGGTFNANLEDGVHPVINAYGGEFSKKITDRITIKNATKYTDIDLNYNAIFPNGGPWSQDAYAHVAEDVPASPGNPGFVANPADFQYTYVDNGTELNPNALVMRADHWFIHKDMKNLANNFSVNVDLNPVKLTLGYYHSNWESKQYWNWNSYLVDVTDNPRLVNVENTATGISHTYNGIERVTWLERDAMTKGKLNDFYADAEFKASEKLTFNAGLRYDSNKYSGYRDNANFASQNLGVWANNTADDAVTTIKGNPYTYWTYDVEEVSYTGAVNYVFNTNMAAYGRYSHGFRSPIEESFYDNAADLSKLKNTFVNQIELGYKYSNSFLNVNANLFRMGLENVAFTDILSNGKSENKFADIINYGLEVEANANYEAFRLGFNFTFQRPEYDKFTGSNADGSTFNYNGNSARRIPKFFCTLRPEVDITKQVSIYAQMTYFDKKYTNQDNKQTLPAFKEIGAGISYKV
;
A
#
# COMPACT_ATOMS: atom_id res chain seq x y z
N SER A 1 37.33 -39.02 55.42
CA SER A 1 36.59 -38.01 54.60
C SER A 1 36.45 -38.49 53.17
N ALA A 2 35.25 -38.89 52.76
CA ALA A 2 34.91 -39.22 51.35
C ALA A 2 34.80 -37.94 50.58
N ILE A 3 35.69 -37.62 49.65
CA ILE A 3 35.59 -36.58 48.68
C ILE A 3 34.59 -37.12 47.64
N PHE A 4 33.34 -36.71 47.74
CA PHE A 4 32.37 -36.89 46.67
C PHE A 4 32.85 -36.04 45.48
N ALA A 5 33.27 -36.67 44.42
CA ALA A 5 33.53 -36.00 43.15
C ALA A 5 32.20 -35.37 42.68
N GLN A 6 32.07 -34.04 42.74
CA GLN A 6 30.94 -33.30 42.24
C GLN A 6 30.76 -33.62 40.76
N GLY A 7 29.63 -34.22 40.39
CA GLY A 7 29.31 -34.57 39.01
C GLY A 7 29.19 -33.29 38.17
N LYS A 8 29.97 -33.18 37.09
CA LYS A 8 29.93 -32.03 36.19
C LYS A 8 28.73 -32.15 35.26
N GLY A 9 27.82 -31.20 35.30
CA GLY A 9 26.62 -31.08 34.41
C GLY A 9 26.84 -30.18 33.18
N SER A 10 25.78 -29.97 32.44
CA SER A 10 25.77 -29.05 31.30
C SER A 10 24.43 -28.25 31.23
N ILE A 11 24.51 -27.02 30.69
CA ILE A 11 23.32 -26.23 30.31
C ILE A 11 23.40 -26.03 28.80
N SER A 12 22.34 -26.40 28.11
CA SER A 12 22.20 -26.23 26.64
C SER A 12 20.78 -25.83 26.29
N GLY A 13 20.59 -25.37 25.07
CA GLY A 13 19.24 -25.00 24.57
C GLY A 13 19.31 -24.29 23.25
N ILE A 14 18.18 -23.68 22.87
CA ILE A 14 18.05 -22.99 21.60
C ILE A 14 17.60 -21.56 21.89
N ILE A 15 18.14 -20.62 21.14
CA ILE A 15 17.71 -19.22 21.14
C ILE A 15 16.86 -18.99 19.89
N LEU A 16 15.64 -18.54 20.10
CA LEU A 16 14.62 -18.28 19.06
C LEU A 16 14.26 -16.78 19.07
N ASP A 17 13.75 -16.27 17.98
CA ASP A 17 13.05 -14.97 17.96
C ASP A 17 11.58 -15.13 18.40
N GLU A 18 10.81 -14.03 18.43
CA GLU A 18 9.38 -14.02 18.77
C GLU A 18 8.50 -14.75 17.73
N THR A 19 9.00 -14.96 16.51
CA THR A 19 8.35 -15.76 15.47
C THR A 19 8.76 -17.23 15.56
N GLY A 20 9.71 -17.51 16.51
CA GLY A 20 10.33 -18.78 16.79
C GLY A 20 11.39 -19.20 15.79
N GLN A 21 11.93 -18.29 15.00
CA GLN A 21 13.11 -18.59 14.17
C GLN A 21 14.37 -18.69 15.03
N ALA A 22 15.23 -19.66 14.70
CA ALA A 22 16.51 -19.85 15.37
C ALA A 22 17.44 -18.64 15.15
N LEU A 23 18.01 -18.14 16.24
CA LEU A 23 18.94 -17.01 16.20
C LEU A 23 20.39 -17.50 16.20
N GLN A 24 21.02 -17.47 15.03
CA GLN A 24 22.46 -17.71 14.88
C GLN A 24 23.27 -16.53 15.40
N GLY A 25 24.41 -16.81 16.04
CA GLY A 25 25.32 -15.76 16.50
C GLY A 25 24.84 -14.99 17.73
N ALA A 26 23.73 -15.40 18.35
CA ALA A 26 23.31 -14.84 19.63
C ALA A 26 24.35 -15.18 20.71
N THR A 27 24.71 -14.19 21.53
CA THR A 27 25.66 -14.39 22.64
C THR A 27 24.92 -14.86 23.87
N VAL A 28 25.25 -16.05 24.36
CA VAL A 28 24.76 -16.61 25.62
C VAL A 28 25.87 -16.55 26.63
N SER A 29 25.63 -16.00 27.81
CA SER A 29 26.61 -15.87 28.86
C SER A 29 26.05 -16.25 30.23
N ILE A 30 26.93 -16.66 31.15
CA ILE A 30 26.57 -16.88 32.55
C ILE A 30 26.96 -15.62 33.33
N LYS A 31 25.96 -14.95 33.93
CA LYS A 31 26.15 -13.71 34.71
C LYS A 31 27.10 -13.91 35.87
N GLY A 32 28.15 -13.09 35.95
CA GLY A 32 29.15 -13.20 37.01
C GLY A 32 30.25 -14.26 36.77
N ALA A 33 30.23 -14.95 35.61
CA ALA A 33 31.29 -15.87 35.18
C ALA A 33 31.87 -15.43 33.82
N SER A 34 33.15 -15.66 33.58
CA SER A 34 33.80 -15.40 32.28
C SER A 34 33.50 -16.47 31.24
N LYS A 35 32.25 -17.01 31.25
CA LYS A 35 31.80 -18.04 30.31
C LYS A 35 30.74 -17.46 29.40
N SER A 36 31.03 -17.41 28.09
CA SER A 36 30.11 -17.04 27.03
C SER A 36 30.31 -17.96 25.84
N THR A 37 29.26 -18.15 25.05
CA THR A 37 29.25 -18.90 23.79
C THR A 37 28.33 -18.21 22.80
N GLY A 38 28.59 -18.31 21.49
CA GLY A 38 27.69 -17.95 20.45
C GLY A 38 26.78 -19.12 20.06
N THR A 39 25.56 -18.85 19.61
CA THR A 39 24.71 -19.87 19.03
C THR A 39 25.16 -20.24 17.63
N ASP A 40 24.99 -21.52 17.27
CA ASP A 40 25.29 -22.04 15.93
C ASP A 40 24.16 -21.68 14.91
N GLY A 41 24.25 -22.23 13.69
CA GLY A 41 23.25 -22.01 12.63
C GLY A 41 21.82 -22.48 12.95
N ASN A 42 21.65 -23.30 13.99
CA ASN A 42 20.35 -23.76 14.49
C ASN A 42 19.89 -23.02 15.76
N GLY A 43 20.61 -21.95 16.15
CA GLY A 43 20.36 -21.26 17.40
C GLY A 43 20.78 -22.03 18.63
N GLU A 44 21.51 -23.17 18.52
CA GLU A 44 21.87 -24.01 19.65
C GLU A 44 23.07 -23.44 20.40
N TYR A 45 23.03 -23.50 21.75
CA TYR A 45 24.14 -23.14 22.64
C TYR A 45 24.39 -24.25 23.65
N ARG A 46 25.63 -24.32 24.17
CA ARG A 46 26.00 -25.31 25.20
C ARG A 46 27.14 -24.81 26.10
N PHE A 47 26.90 -24.93 27.38
CA PHE A 47 27.93 -24.84 28.43
C PHE A 47 28.14 -26.21 29.04
N SER A 48 29.37 -26.72 28.98
CA SER A 48 29.72 -28.02 29.56
C SER A 48 30.59 -27.83 30.79
N ASN A 49 30.75 -28.89 31.58
CA ASN A 49 31.61 -28.93 32.78
C ASN A 49 31.22 -27.90 33.86
N LEU A 50 29.91 -27.75 34.11
CA LEU A 50 29.39 -26.91 35.18
C LEU A 50 29.16 -27.72 36.46
N ALA A 51 29.48 -27.15 37.63
CA ALA A 51 29.08 -27.71 38.92
C ALA A 51 27.57 -27.48 39.17
N GLY A 52 26.96 -28.31 40.02
CA GLY A 52 25.61 -28.04 40.48
C GLY A 52 25.54 -26.68 41.19
N GLY A 53 24.48 -25.91 40.95
CA GLY A 53 24.31 -24.58 41.55
C GLY A 53 23.29 -23.69 40.84
N ASN A 54 23.16 -22.46 41.34
CA ASN A 54 22.27 -21.44 40.73
C ASN A 54 23.05 -20.66 39.69
N TYR A 55 22.47 -20.60 38.49
CA TYR A 55 23.04 -19.84 37.38
C TYR A 55 22.02 -18.80 36.86
N THR A 56 22.53 -17.65 36.43
CA THR A 56 21.71 -16.69 35.65
C THR A 56 22.25 -16.69 34.23
N ILE A 57 21.47 -17.22 33.32
CA ILE A 57 21.80 -17.21 31.89
C ILE A 57 21.33 -15.86 31.32
N VAL A 58 22.22 -15.21 30.62
CA VAL A 58 22.00 -13.94 29.92
C VAL A 58 22.13 -14.18 28.42
N VAL A 59 21.09 -13.84 27.68
CA VAL A 59 21.07 -13.96 26.21
C VAL A 59 20.97 -12.58 25.60
N SER A 60 21.80 -12.29 24.63
CA SER A 60 21.77 -11.07 23.83
C SER A 60 22.02 -11.40 22.35
N SER A 61 21.29 -10.78 21.45
CA SER A 61 21.50 -10.84 20.02
C SER A 61 21.25 -9.46 19.42
N ILE A 62 21.94 -9.15 18.32
CA ILE A 62 21.75 -7.88 17.62
C ILE A 62 20.29 -7.82 17.12
N GLY A 63 19.57 -6.72 17.43
CA GLY A 63 18.19 -6.55 17.04
C GLY A 63 17.15 -7.16 17.98
N TYR A 64 17.58 -7.71 19.13
CA TYR A 64 16.70 -8.37 20.10
C TYR A 64 16.91 -7.84 21.52
N LYS A 65 15.84 -7.84 22.33
CA LYS A 65 15.89 -7.47 23.74
C LYS A 65 16.72 -8.49 24.52
N LYS A 66 17.67 -7.97 25.30
CA LYS A 66 18.46 -8.79 26.20
C LYS A 66 17.57 -9.46 27.24
N THR A 67 17.68 -10.78 27.35
CA THR A 67 16.87 -11.61 28.25
C THR A 67 17.75 -12.30 29.31
N GLU A 68 17.26 -12.34 30.55
CA GLU A 68 17.96 -13.03 31.66
C GLU A 68 17.00 -14.05 32.32
N LYS A 69 17.51 -15.27 32.61
CA LYS A 69 16.73 -16.32 33.30
C LYS A 69 17.59 -16.97 34.37
N LYS A 70 17.05 -17.11 35.58
CA LYS A 70 17.68 -17.86 36.66
C LYS A 70 17.31 -19.34 36.51
N VAL A 71 18.30 -20.20 36.56
CA VAL A 71 18.16 -21.66 36.44
C VAL A 71 18.93 -22.34 37.56
N VAL A 72 18.47 -23.52 37.97
CA VAL A 72 19.15 -24.36 38.99
C VAL A 72 19.64 -25.62 38.30
N LEU A 73 20.93 -25.88 38.31
CA LEU A 73 21.57 -27.07 37.77
C LEU A 73 21.85 -28.02 38.92
N LYS A 74 21.37 -29.25 38.86
CA LYS A 74 21.74 -30.30 39.81
C LYS A 74 23.10 -30.94 39.44
N ASP A 75 23.76 -31.55 40.40
CA ASP A 75 25.02 -32.24 40.12
C ASP A 75 24.87 -33.35 39.07
N GLY A 76 25.67 -33.25 37.99
CA GLY A 76 25.65 -34.18 36.86
C GLY A 76 24.46 -34.03 35.89
N GLU A 77 23.61 -33.05 36.06
CA GLU A 77 22.42 -32.81 35.21
C GLU A 77 22.79 -32.20 33.84
N ASN A 78 22.04 -32.58 32.82
CA ASN A 78 22.03 -31.92 31.51
C ASN A 78 20.75 -31.10 31.37
N LEU A 79 20.76 -29.85 31.80
CA LEU A 79 19.65 -28.94 31.75
C LEU A 79 19.45 -28.37 30.32
N LYS A 80 18.22 -28.43 29.81
CA LYS A 80 17.84 -27.77 28.53
C LYS A 80 17.02 -26.54 28.83
N GLU A 81 17.43 -25.37 28.31
CA GLU A 81 16.73 -24.10 28.46
C GLU A 81 16.65 -23.35 27.12
N THR A 82 15.42 -23.19 26.63
CA THR A 82 15.11 -22.44 25.42
C THR A 82 14.73 -21.00 25.79
N PHE A 83 15.23 -20.04 25.01
CA PHE A 83 14.86 -18.63 25.13
C PHE A 83 14.22 -18.16 23.83
N SER A 84 13.10 -17.45 23.94
CA SER A 84 12.56 -16.64 22.85
C SER A 84 12.92 -15.19 23.13
N LEU A 85 13.65 -14.56 22.22
CA LEU A 85 13.99 -13.16 22.29
C LEU A 85 12.95 -12.33 21.56
N GLU A 86 12.47 -11.29 22.20
CA GLU A 86 11.63 -10.30 21.55
C GLU A 86 12.47 -9.41 20.64
N SER A 87 12.06 -9.22 19.40
CA SER A 87 12.69 -8.27 18.48
C SER A 87 12.65 -6.85 19.07
N GLU A 88 13.75 -6.15 19.00
CA GLU A 88 13.80 -4.69 19.15
C GLU A 88 13.54 -4.04 17.77
N SER A 89 12.39 -4.36 17.15
CA SER A 89 12.08 -3.93 15.77
C SER A 89 12.15 -2.41 15.56
N GLU A 90 12.25 -1.66 16.62
CA GLU A 90 12.38 -0.21 16.64
C GLU A 90 13.80 0.24 17.04
N SER A 91 14.74 -0.71 17.24
CA SER A 91 16.13 -0.44 17.62
C SER A 91 16.99 -0.11 16.41
N LEU A 92 18.02 0.74 16.61
CA LEU A 92 19.04 1.01 15.59
C LEU A 92 19.96 -0.19 15.31
N SER A 93 19.96 -1.21 16.15
CA SER A 93 20.70 -2.47 15.95
C SER A 93 19.96 -3.45 15.03
N GLU A 94 18.68 -3.19 14.72
CA GLU A 94 17.91 -4.03 13.81
C GLU A 94 18.53 -4.07 12.41
N VAL A 95 18.56 -5.27 11.83
CA VAL A 95 19.06 -5.49 10.46
C VAL A 95 17.95 -5.28 9.45
N VAL A 96 18.20 -4.43 8.47
CA VAL A 96 17.30 -4.13 7.36
C VAL A 96 17.92 -4.55 6.04
N ILE A 97 17.05 -4.93 5.07
CA ILE A 97 17.47 -5.44 3.76
C ILE A 97 16.89 -4.62 2.60
N THR A 98 15.83 -3.85 2.83
CA THR A 98 15.15 -3.08 1.79
C THR A 98 15.88 -1.78 1.50
N GLY A 99 16.04 -1.45 0.22
CA GLY A 99 16.73 -0.21 -0.20
C GLY A 99 18.23 -0.19 0.13
N THR A 100 18.82 -1.36 0.34
CA THR A 100 20.25 -1.55 0.62
C THR A 100 20.79 -2.73 -0.18
N SER A 101 22.05 -2.65 -0.57
CA SER A 101 22.72 -3.71 -1.35
C SER A 101 23.03 -4.98 -0.55
N ALA A 102 23.15 -4.86 0.79
CA ALA A 102 23.42 -5.96 1.69
C ALA A 102 22.73 -5.71 3.05
N PRO A 103 22.41 -6.76 3.81
CA PRO A 103 21.87 -6.62 5.16
C PRO A 103 22.78 -5.75 6.04
N ARG A 104 22.20 -4.76 6.73
CA ARG A 104 22.94 -3.88 7.66
C ARG A 104 22.05 -3.37 8.78
N THR A 105 22.65 -2.92 9.87
CA THR A 105 21.90 -2.32 10.97
C THR A 105 21.31 -0.97 10.56
N LYS A 106 20.16 -0.58 11.12
CA LYS A 106 19.59 0.76 10.91
C LYS A 106 20.61 1.88 11.17
N LEU A 107 21.48 1.71 12.18
CA LEU A 107 22.51 2.69 12.52
C LEU A 107 23.49 2.92 11.37
N GLU A 108 23.85 1.86 10.64
CA GLU A 108 24.83 1.91 9.54
C GLU A 108 24.19 2.35 8.21
N THR A 109 22.87 2.40 8.11
CA THR A 109 22.20 2.84 6.88
C THR A 109 22.21 4.36 6.72
N SER A 110 22.25 4.84 5.49
CA SER A 110 22.09 6.26 5.14
C SER A 110 20.74 6.52 4.46
N VAL A 111 19.68 5.84 4.92
CA VAL A 111 18.31 6.00 4.39
C VAL A 111 17.30 6.19 5.53
N ALA A 112 16.21 6.90 5.23
CA ALA A 112 15.06 6.98 6.10
C ALA A 112 14.24 5.68 5.96
N ILE A 113 14.32 4.80 6.95
CA ILE A 113 13.62 3.51 6.94
C ILE A 113 12.86 3.28 8.24
N THR A 114 11.60 2.87 8.10
CA THR A 114 10.76 2.35 9.19
C THR A 114 10.68 0.84 9.04
N SER A 115 10.83 0.10 10.12
CA SER A 115 10.70 -1.35 10.15
C SER A 115 9.78 -1.76 11.30
N MET A 116 8.87 -2.69 11.05
CA MET A 116 7.94 -3.25 12.03
C MET A 116 7.94 -4.77 11.95
N GLY A 117 8.29 -5.43 13.04
CA GLY A 117 8.18 -6.89 13.19
C GLY A 117 6.73 -7.34 13.34
N ALA A 118 6.49 -8.66 13.21
CA ALA A 118 5.16 -9.25 13.27
C ALA A 118 4.37 -8.84 14.53
N LYS A 119 5.01 -8.81 15.70
CA LYS A 119 4.40 -8.39 16.96
C LYS A 119 3.93 -6.93 16.92
N ALA A 120 4.77 -6.01 16.43
CA ALA A 120 4.43 -4.60 16.33
C ALA A 120 3.29 -4.34 15.32
N ILE A 121 3.20 -5.14 14.26
CA ILE A 121 2.07 -5.13 13.31
C ILE A 121 0.79 -5.61 14.01
N GLU A 122 0.88 -6.74 14.74
CA GLU A 122 -0.26 -7.31 15.45
C GLU A 122 -0.81 -6.38 16.54
N GLU A 123 0.06 -5.79 17.35
CA GLU A 123 -0.33 -4.85 18.42
C GLU A 123 -1.03 -3.58 17.89
N ARG A 124 -0.81 -3.21 16.63
CA ARG A 124 -1.52 -2.12 15.96
C ARG A 124 -2.87 -2.55 15.39
N ALA A 125 -3.10 -3.87 15.29
CA ALA A 125 -4.33 -4.48 14.76
C ALA A 125 -4.86 -3.79 13.47
N PRO A 126 -4.03 -3.62 12.42
CA PRO A 126 -4.44 -2.90 11.22
C PRO A 126 -5.55 -3.66 10.50
N ILE A 127 -6.60 -2.95 10.10
CA ILE A 127 -7.71 -3.53 9.31
C ILE A 127 -7.36 -3.69 7.83
N SER A 128 -6.33 -2.98 7.35
CA SER A 128 -5.89 -3.02 5.95
C SER A 128 -4.38 -2.76 5.83
N THR A 129 -3.84 -3.02 4.64
CA THR A 129 -2.47 -2.62 4.30
C THR A 129 -2.28 -1.10 4.39
N ALA A 130 -3.27 -0.33 3.96
CA ALA A 130 -3.24 1.14 4.07
C ALA A 130 -3.18 1.60 5.53
N ALA A 131 -3.92 0.96 6.45
CA ALA A 131 -3.96 1.33 7.86
C ALA A 131 -2.58 1.21 8.56
N ILE A 132 -1.79 0.17 8.26
CA ILE A 132 -0.44 0.06 8.84
C ILE A 132 0.50 1.12 8.27
N LEU A 133 0.34 1.50 6.99
CA LEU A 133 1.18 2.50 6.34
C LEU A 133 0.94 3.92 6.85
N GLN A 134 -0.23 4.23 7.44
CA GLN A 134 -0.50 5.50 8.12
C GLN A 134 0.44 5.75 9.31
N THR A 135 1.06 4.71 9.85
CA THR A 135 1.99 4.82 10.97
C THR A 135 3.43 5.11 10.53
N VAL A 136 3.71 5.16 9.22
CA VAL A 136 5.04 5.46 8.66
C VAL A 136 5.18 6.97 8.47
N PRO A 137 6.17 7.65 9.10
CA PRO A 137 6.40 9.07 8.84
C PRO A 137 6.63 9.35 7.35
N GLY A 138 6.19 10.50 6.86
CA GLY A 138 6.35 10.87 5.44
C GLY A 138 5.33 10.24 4.48
N PHE A 139 4.50 9.29 4.92
CA PHE A 139 3.45 8.69 4.13
C PHE A 139 2.08 9.25 4.53
N VAL A 140 1.46 10.02 3.64
CA VAL A 140 0.06 10.41 3.77
C VAL A 140 -0.79 9.35 3.08
N VAL A 141 -1.57 8.61 3.85
CA VAL A 141 -2.42 7.53 3.34
C VAL A 141 -3.88 7.94 3.45
N GLU A 142 -4.58 7.91 2.33
CA GLU A 142 -6.04 8.07 2.29
C GLU A 142 -6.68 6.68 2.21
N SER A 143 -7.11 6.18 3.36
CA SER A 143 -7.77 4.87 3.50
C SER A 143 -9.28 4.94 3.31
N SER A 144 -9.75 5.84 2.45
CA SER A 144 -11.17 6.09 2.21
C SER A 144 -11.84 5.10 1.25
N GLY A 145 -11.05 4.34 0.48
CA GLY A 145 -11.57 3.31 -0.43
C GLY A 145 -12.12 2.08 0.28
N GLY A 146 -11.71 1.84 1.52
CA GLY A 146 -12.05 0.65 2.30
C GLY A 146 -10.83 -0.21 2.58
N GLU A 147 -10.98 -1.53 2.51
CA GLU A 147 -9.85 -2.46 2.69
C GLU A 147 -8.76 -2.27 1.64
N VAL A 148 -9.17 -1.97 0.41
CA VAL A 148 -8.31 -1.78 -0.78
C VAL A 148 -8.75 -0.59 -1.62
N GLY A 149 -7.96 -0.25 -2.64
CA GLY A 149 -8.25 0.88 -3.52
C GLY A 149 -7.88 2.22 -2.88
N ASN A 150 -6.91 2.22 -1.98
CA ASN A 150 -6.46 3.38 -1.23
C ASN A 150 -5.33 4.12 -1.94
N ASN A 151 -5.04 5.34 -1.50
CA ASN A 151 -4.00 6.19 -2.06
C ASN A 151 -2.88 6.44 -1.06
N LEU A 152 -1.64 6.52 -1.53
CA LEU A 152 -0.48 6.86 -0.73
C LEU A 152 0.33 7.97 -1.41
N PHE A 153 0.56 9.06 -0.67
CA PHE A 153 1.38 10.19 -1.08
C PHE A 153 2.67 10.20 -0.27
N ALA A 154 3.77 9.81 -0.90
CA ALA A 154 5.07 9.78 -0.24
C ALA A 154 5.66 11.19 -0.19
N ARG A 155 6.00 11.69 1.02
CA ARG A 155 6.66 13.00 1.22
C ARG A 155 6.00 14.14 0.46
N GLY A 156 4.66 14.16 0.47
CA GLY A 156 3.90 15.23 -0.19
C GLY A 156 4.02 15.29 -1.69
N ILE A 157 4.41 14.19 -2.37
CA ILE A 157 4.30 14.08 -3.82
C ILE A 157 2.80 13.94 -4.14
N PRO A 158 2.17 14.95 -4.76
CA PRO A 158 0.80 14.77 -5.20
C PRO A 158 0.77 13.79 -6.36
N SER A 159 -0.14 12.84 -6.29
CA SER A 159 -0.35 11.85 -7.33
C SER A 159 -1.76 11.96 -7.90
N ALA A 160 -1.99 11.37 -9.07
CA ALA A 160 -3.33 11.18 -9.62
C ALA A 160 -4.15 10.23 -8.74
N GLY A 161 -3.48 9.32 -8.05
CA GLY A 161 -4.06 8.33 -7.14
C GLY A 161 -3.11 7.15 -6.94
N ALA A 162 -3.61 6.08 -6.30
CA ALA A 162 -2.91 4.83 -6.07
C ALA A 162 -1.57 4.99 -5.31
N TYR A 163 -0.61 4.15 -5.64
CA TYR A 163 0.75 4.12 -5.09
C TYR A 163 1.77 4.59 -6.14
N GLU A 164 1.44 5.65 -6.85
CA GLU A 164 2.12 6.07 -8.09
C GLU A 164 3.65 6.17 -7.97
N TYR A 165 4.15 6.70 -6.86
CA TYR A 165 5.59 6.91 -6.62
C TYR A 165 6.22 5.93 -5.64
N VAL A 166 5.47 4.89 -5.25
CA VAL A 166 5.90 3.90 -4.25
C VAL A 166 5.64 2.49 -4.77
N GLN A 167 6.59 1.58 -4.58
CA GLN A 167 6.42 0.18 -4.93
C GLN A 167 6.14 -0.67 -3.70
N ILE A 168 5.03 -1.43 -3.71
CA ILE A 168 4.78 -2.49 -2.73
C ILE A 168 5.46 -3.78 -3.21
N GLN A 169 6.29 -4.34 -2.36
CA GLN A 169 7.03 -5.58 -2.59
C GLN A 169 6.64 -6.68 -1.59
N GLU A 170 6.77 -7.91 -2.02
CA GLU A 170 6.71 -9.10 -1.20
C GLU A 170 7.99 -9.89 -1.47
N ASP A 171 8.82 -10.06 -0.40
CA ASP A 171 10.14 -10.68 -0.45
C ASP A 171 11.09 -10.05 -1.49
N GLY A 172 11.05 -8.71 -1.62
CA GLY A 172 11.92 -7.92 -2.48
C GLY A 172 11.53 -7.85 -3.95
N LEU A 173 10.39 -8.42 -4.36
CA LEU A 173 9.83 -8.29 -5.71
C LEU A 173 8.45 -7.62 -5.68
N PRO A 174 8.10 -6.80 -6.69
CA PRO A 174 6.84 -6.07 -6.71
C PRO A 174 5.63 -7.02 -6.67
N VAL A 175 4.56 -6.62 -5.96
CA VAL A 175 3.28 -7.35 -6.02
C VAL A 175 2.68 -7.27 -7.43
N PHE A 176 2.87 -6.16 -8.11
CA PHE A 176 2.75 -5.92 -9.54
C PHE A 176 3.73 -4.81 -9.92
N GLU A 177 4.24 -4.81 -11.17
CA GLU A 177 5.33 -3.90 -11.58
C GLU A 177 4.94 -2.42 -11.48
N ASP A 178 3.78 -2.06 -12.00
CA ASP A 178 3.26 -0.69 -11.92
C ASP A 178 2.27 -0.54 -10.76
N GLY A 179 2.62 0.29 -9.78
CA GLY A 179 1.77 0.58 -8.61
C GLY A 179 0.64 1.60 -8.88
N ALA A 180 0.58 2.17 -10.08
CA ALA A 180 -0.35 3.23 -10.48
C ALA A 180 -1.28 2.82 -11.62
N LEU A 181 -1.58 1.54 -11.75
CA LEU A 181 -2.59 1.09 -12.69
C LEU A 181 -3.97 1.58 -12.25
N GLN A 182 -4.71 2.14 -13.18
CA GLN A 182 -6.04 2.65 -12.90
C GLN A 182 -6.99 1.51 -12.47
N PHE A 183 -7.73 1.72 -11.38
CA PHE A 183 -8.60 0.72 -10.74
C PHE A 183 -7.88 -0.57 -10.27
N ALA A 184 -6.56 -0.51 -10.16
CA ALA A 184 -5.73 -1.61 -9.71
C ALA A 184 -4.58 -1.11 -8.84
N ASN A 185 -4.92 -0.36 -7.78
CA ASN A 185 -3.96 0.16 -6.80
C ASN A 185 -3.14 -0.98 -6.20
N ALA A 186 -1.88 -0.75 -5.87
CA ALA A 186 -0.98 -1.82 -5.41
C ALA A 186 -1.48 -2.55 -4.15
N ASP A 187 -2.28 -1.90 -3.29
CA ASP A 187 -2.90 -2.52 -2.11
C ASP A 187 -4.00 -3.52 -2.45
N VAL A 188 -4.56 -3.49 -3.69
CA VAL A 188 -5.50 -4.52 -4.17
C VAL A 188 -4.82 -5.89 -4.25
N PHE A 189 -3.50 -5.94 -4.45
CA PHE A 189 -2.75 -7.18 -4.67
C PHE A 189 -2.09 -7.75 -3.42
N TYR A 190 -2.25 -7.09 -2.27
CA TYR A 190 -1.59 -7.52 -1.04
C TYR A 190 -2.53 -7.45 0.18
N ARG A 191 -2.45 -8.47 1.04
CA ARG A 191 -3.14 -8.53 2.35
C ARG A 191 -2.15 -8.90 3.44
N LEU A 192 -2.30 -8.23 4.60
CA LEU A 192 -1.58 -8.60 5.82
C LEU A 192 -2.21 -9.85 6.45
N ASP A 193 -1.38 -10.82 6.83
CA ASP A 193 -1.76 -12.02 7.57
C ASP A 193 -0.61 -12.54 8.45
N GLU A 194 -0.85 -13.64 9.15
CA GLU A 194 0.13 -14.26 10.06
C GLU A 194 1.36 -14.87 9.35
N THR A 195 1.44 -14.85 8.02
CA THR A 195 2.64 -15.26 7.27
C THR A 195 3.72 -14.18 7.19
N VAL A 196 3.41 -12.95 7.59
CA VAL A 196 4.34 -11.81 7.54
C VAL A 196 5.29 -11.87 8.74
N LYS A 197 6.60 -11.82 8.47
CA LYS A 197 7.66 -11.70 9.48
C LYS A 197 7.88 -10.26 9.89
N LYS A 198 8.00 -9.36 8.91
CA LYS A 198 8.17 -7.92 9.13
C LYS A 198 7.84 -7.10 7.88
N MET A 199 7.57 -5.82 8.08
CA MET A 199 7.46 -4.79 7.06
C MET A 199 8.67 -3.86 7.14
N GLU A 200 9.25 -3.49 6.00
CA GLU A 200 10.26 -2.44 5.87
C GLU A 200 9.75 -1.39 4.88
N ALA A 201 9.75 -0.12 5.28
CA ALA A 201 9.32 1.01 4.45
C ALA A 201 10.47 2.01 4.30
N VAL A 202 11.05 2.07 3.11
CA VAL A 202 12.08 3.05 2.71
C VAL A 202 11.40 4.24 2.08
N ARG A 203 11.77 5.44 2.51
CA ARG A 203 11.22 6.71 2.00
C ARG A 203 12.25 7.42 1.15
N GLY A 204 11.95 7.60 -0.15
CA GLY A 204 12.86 8.25 -1.09
C GLY A 204 14.25 7.60 -1.14
N GLY A 205 15.27 8.42 -1.23
CA GLY A 205 16.67 8.03 -1.11
C GLY A 205 17.12 6.98 -2.12
N SER A 206 17.45 5.78 -1.65
CA SER A 206 17.93 4.67 -2.48
C SER A 206 16.81 3.92 -3.22
N ALA A 207 15.53 4.26 -3.00
CA ALA A 207 14.41 3.56 -3.65
C ALA A 207 14.56 3.51 -5.17
N SER A 208 14.98 4.61 -5.80
CA SER A 208 15.20 4.71 -7.26
C SER A 208 16.31 3.77 -7.80
N ILE A 209 17.17 3.21 -6.93
CA ILE A 209 18.20 2.25 -7.35
C ILE A 209 17.68 0.83 -7.32
N PHE A 210 16.83 0.49 -6.31
CA PHE A 210 16.41 -0.87 -6.05
C PHE A 210 14.98 -1.19 -6.50
N ALA A 211 14.23 -0.18 -7.00
CA ALA A 211 12.89 -0.36 -7.55
C ALA A 211 12.67 0.52 -8.79
N SER A 212 11.97 0.00 -9.78
CA SER A 212 11.56 0.76 -10.98
C SER A 212 10.39 1.67 -10.63
N ASN A 213 10.36 2.87 -11.23
CA ASN A 213 9.23 3.81 -11.11
C ASN A 213 8.83 4.20 -9.68
N ALA A 214 9.70 4.05 -8.69
CA ALA A 214 9.38 4.24 -7.27
C ALA A 214 10.27 5.26 -6.54
N PRO A 215 10.47 6.48 -7.06
CA PRO A 215 11.36 7.48 -6.46
C PRO A 215 10.86 7.99 -5.09
N GLY A 216 9.60 7.75 -4.74
CA GLY A 216 9.00 8.10 -3.46
C GLY A 216 9.25 7.07 -2.35
N GLY A 217 9.49 5.79 -2.69
CA GLY A 217 9.79 4.78 -1.68
C GLY A 217 9.52 3.33 -2.07
N ILE A 218 9.93 2.43 -1.17
CA ILE A 218 9.66 0.98 -1.26
C ILE A 218 9.03 0.53 0.04
N ILE A 219 7.97 -0.24 -0.06
CA ILE A 219 7.34 -0.94 1.06
C ILE A 219 7.50 -2.42 0.81
N ASN A 220 8.30 -3.11 1.63
CA ASN A 220 8.59 -4.52 1.47
C ASN A 220 8.05 -5.33 2.65
N PHE A 221 7.17 -6.28 2.36
CA PHE A 221 6.68 -7.26 3.31
C PHE A 221 7.49 -8.54 3.19
N ILE A 222 8.14 -8.92 4.28
CA ILE A 222 9.05 -10.07 4.33
C ILE A 222 8.31 -11.24 4.98
N SER A 223 8.29 -12.37 4.29
CA SER A 223 7.57 -13.58 4.69
C SER A 223 8.30 -14.36 5.78
N LYS A 224 7.54 -15.06 6.63
CA LYS A 224 8.06 -16.10 7.51
C LYS A 224 8.54 -17.29 6.69
N THR A 225 9.56 -17.96 7.22
CA THR A 225 10.12 -19.22 6.67
C THR A 225 10.19 -20.27 7.76
N GLY A 226 10.23 -21.54 7.37
CA GLY A 226 10.37 -22.66 8.33
C GLY A 226 11.76 -22.76 8.95
N GLN A 227 11.84 -23.46 10.07
CA GLN A 227 13.05 -23.77 10.81
C GLN A 227 12.97 -25.16 11.44
N ASN A 228 13.99 -25.58 12.23
CA ASN A 228 14.04 -26.94 12.75
C ASN A 228 12.88 -27.32 13.66
N GLU A 229 12.39 -26.39 14.45
CA GLU A 229 11.29 -26.63 15.34
C GLU A 229 9.93 -26.36 14.66
N PHE A 230 8.98 -27.23 14.91
CA PHE A 230 7.62 -27.02 14.44
C PHE A 230 6.96 -25.90 15.24
N GLN A 231 6.33 -24.98 14.52
CA GLN A 231 5.61 -23.86 15.11
C GLN A 231 4.24 -23.73 14.46
N GLY A 232 3.25 -23.41 15.27
CA GLY A 232 1.90 -23.13 14.84
C GLY A 232 1.36 -21.90 15.54
N ARG A 233 0.67 -21.07 14.77
CA ARG A 233 -0.06 -19.91 15.24
C ARG A 233 -1.47 -19.91 14.64
N ALA A 234 -2.47 -19.73 15.48
CA ALA A 234 -3.86 -19.50 15.08
C ALA A 234 -4.35 -18.22 15.74
N LYS A 235 -5.09 -17.41 15.01
CA LYS A 235 -5.67 -16.15 15.48
C LYS A 235 -7.12 -16.05 15.03
N LEU A 236 -7.99 -15.68 15.95
CA LEU A 236 -9.39 -15.36 15.68
C LEU A 236 -9.62 -13.88 15.95
N SER A 237 -10.26 -13.18 15.02
CA SER A 237 -10.60 -11.76 15.15
C SER A 237 -12.08 -11.56 14.89
N THR A 238 -12.70 -10.69 15.68
CA THR A 238 -14.09 -10.27 15.53
C THR A 238 -14.24 -8.79 15.81
N SER A 239 -15.32 -8.16 15.33
CA SER A 239 -15.62 -6.74 15.55
C SER A 239 -17.13 -6.49 15.58
N ASP A 240 -17.52 -5.26 15.92
CA ASP A 240 -18.90 -4.76 15.98
C ASP A 240 -19.59 -4.64 14.59
N TYR A 241 -18.80 -4.60 13.49
CA TYR A 241 -19.34 -4.67 12.11
C TYR A 241 -19.40 -6.10 11.57
N GLY A 242 -19.60 -7.08 12.42
CA GLY A 242 -19.81 -8.48 12.04
C GLY A 242 -18.59 -9.18 11.48
N LEU A 243 -17.37 -8.68 11.73
CA LEU A 243 -16.14 -9.34 11.30
C LEU A 243 -15.99 -10.70 11.99
N PHE A 244 -15.77 -11.72 11.18
CA PHE A 244 -15.21 -13.00 11.55
C PHE A 244 -14.00 -13.28 10.67
N ARG A 245 -12.82 -13.41 11.30
CA ARG A 245 -11.56 -13.66 10.59
C ARG A 245 -10.74 -14.70 11.32
N GLU A 246 -10.29 -15.69 10.58
CA GLU A 246 -9.39 -16.74 11.03
C GLU A 246 -8.06 -16.61 10.29
N ASP A 247 -6.94 -16.52 11.02
CA ASP A 247 -5.59 -16.58 10.48
C ASP A 247 -4.89 -17.83 11.00
N LEU A 248 -4.12 -18.51 10.15
CA LEU A 248 -3.32 -19.67 10.50
C LEU A 248 -1.92 -19.55 9.89
N ASN A 249 -0.89 -19.93 10.66
CA ASN A 249 0.47 -20.11 10.15
C ASN A 249 1.12 -21.31 10.81
N LEU A 250 1.65 -22.22 9.98
CA LEU A 250 2.39 -23.42 10.39
C LEU A 250 3.74 -23.43 9.70
N SER A 251 4.80 -23.77 10.45
CA SER A 251 6.15 -23.85 9.90
C SER A 251 6.98 -24.91 10.63
N GLY A 252 8.02 -25.41 9.96
CA GLY A 252 8.89 -26.40 10.55
C GLY A 252 9.89 -27.01 9.54
N ALA A 253 10.66 -28.01 10.01
CA ALA A 253 11.55 -28.79 9.17
C ALA A 253 10.85 -30.04 8.65
N ILE A 254 10.92 -30.26 7.32
CA ILE A 254 10.63 -31.53 6.68
C ILE A 254 11.85 -32.46 6.85
N VAL A 255 13.05 -31.89 6.64
CA VAL A 255 14.33 -32.54 6.93
C VAL A 255 15.16 -31.58 7.79
N LYS A 256 15.51 -32.04 8.98
CA LYS A 256 16.29 -31.23 9.96
C LYS A 256 17.52 -30.62 9.28
N ASP A 257 17.76 -29.34 9.56
CA ASP A 257 18.88 -28.52 9.08
C ASP A 257 18.94 -28.28 7.54
N ARG A 258 17.96 -28.80 6.76
CA ARG A 258 18.06 -28.77 5.31
C ARG A 258 16.80 -28.35 4.59
N LEU A 259 15.66 -28.92 4.91
CA LEU A 259 14.42 -28.68 4.16
C LEU A 259 13.32 -28.21 5.11
N PHE A 260 12.85 -26.99 4.85
CA PHE A 260 11.91 -26.30 5.71
C PHE A 260 10.67 -25.91 4.94
N PHE A 261 9.56 -25.76 5.65
CA PHE A 261 8.30 -25.25 5.08
C PHE A 261 7.70 -24.16 5.96
N ASN A 262 6.96 -23.27 5.34
CA ASN A 262 5.99 -22.38 5.98
C ASN A 262 4.71 -22.39 5.14
N VAL A 263 3.55 -22.49 5.78
CA VAL A 263 2.23 -22.41 5.15
C VAL A 263 1.29 -21.65 6.07
N GLY A 264 0.48 -20.77 5.51
CA GLY A 264 -0.49 -20.00 6.27
C GLY A 264 -1.38 -19.16 5.40
N GLY A 265 -2.19 -18.33 6.03
CA GLY A 265 -3.12 -17.44 5.37
C GLY A 265 -4.28 -17.08 6.29
N PHE A 266 -5.32 -16.51 5.70
CA PHE A 266 -6.54 -16.15 6.41
C PHE A 266 -7.78 -16.37 5.56
N TYR A 267 -8.93 -16.45 6.25
CA TYR A 267 -10.26 -16.30 5.69
C TYR A 267 -11.05 -15.32 6.54
N ARG A 268 -11.91 -14.50 5.91
CA ARG A 268 -12.76 -13.55 6.63
C ARG A 268 -14.08 -13.30 5.92
N VAL A 269 -15.03 -12.80 6.71
CA VAL A 269 -16.31 -12.22 6.25
C VAL A 269 -16.70 -11.10 7.20
N ASP A 270 -17.26 -10.00 6.67
CA ASP A 270 -17.81 -8.90 7.47
C ASP A 270 -18.89 -8.10 6.72
N ASP A 271 -19.62 -7.27 7.44
CA ASP A 271 -20.66 -6.38 6.90
C ASP A 271 -20.09 -5.01 6.49
N GLY A 272 -18.81 -4.75 6.83
CA GLY A 272 -18.11 -3.49 6.55
C GLY A 272 -18.40 -2.39 7.56
N VAL A 273 -17.46 -1.46 7.69
CA VAL A 273 -17.61 -0.27 8.56
C VAL A 273 -18.67 0.70 8.04
N ARG A 274 -19.05 0.58 6.77
CA ARG A 274 -20.18 1.21 6.09
C ARG A 274 -21.01 0.10 5.49
N ASP A 275 -22.10 -0.26 6.15
CA ASP A 275 -22.92 -1.42 5.80
C ASP A 275 -23.75 -1.15 4.54
N PRO A 276 -23.49 -1.86 3.42
CA PRO A 276 -24.27 -1.73 2.18
C PRO A 276 -25.56 -2.57 2.17
N GLY A 277 -25.84 -3.30 3.27
CA GLY A 277 -26.95 -4.25 3.38
C GLY A 277 -26.63 -5.65 2.82
N PHE A 278 -25.36 -5.95 2.57
CA PHE A 278 -24.82 -7.27 2.20
C PHE A 278 -23.38 -7.43 2.72
N LYS A 279 -22.79 -8.63 2.60
CA LYS A 279 -21.40 -8.84 3.07
C LYS A 279 -20.42 -8.01 2.26
N ALA A 280 -19.88 -6.95 2.89
CA ALA A 280 -18.97 -5.99 2.27
C ALA A 280 -17.61 -6.59 1.93
N ASN A 281 -17.08 -7.45 2.80
CA ASN A 281 -15.83 -8.15 2.57
C ASN A 281 -15.99 -9.64 2.79
N ARG A 282 -15.44 -10.45 1.87
CA ARG A 282 -15.45 -11.92 1.99
C ARG A 282 -14.35 -12.54 1.16
N GLY A 283 -13.64 -13.51 1.72
CA GLY A 283 -12.59 -14.24 1.03
C GLY A 283 -11.35 -14.41 1.86
N GLY A 284 -10.22 -14.59 1.20
CA GLY A 284 -8.97 -14.83 1.93
C GLY A 284 -7.76 -15.04 1.06
N GLN A 285 -6.68 -15.42 1.72
CA GLN A 285 -5.37 -15.62 1.12
C GLN A 285 -4.72 -16.87 1.70
N GLY A 286 -4.04 -17.63 0.84
CA GLY A 286 -3.16 -18.71 1.24
C GLY A 286 -1.76 -18.49 0.69
N LYS A 287 -0.74 -18.71 1.52
CA LYS A 287 0.68 -18.62 1.15
C LYS A 287 1.43 -19.86 1.62
N ALA A 288 2.41 -20.27 0.83
CA ALA A 288 3.32 -21.35 1.20
C ALA A 288 4.72 -21.10 0.65
N ASN A 289 5.74 -21.50 1.42
CA ASN A 289 7.09 -21.58 0.91
C ASN A 289 7.81 -22.84 1.39
N ILE A 290 8.75 -23.29 0.58
CA ILE A 290 9.67 -24.39 0.89
C ILE A 290 11.08 -23.89 0.64
N THR A 291 11.95 -24.04 1.65
CA THR A 291 13.34 -23.60 1.61
C THR A 291 14.26 -24.79 1.77
N TYR A 292 15.17 -25.01 0.82
CA TYR A 292 16.25 -25.99 0.92
C TYR A 292 17.59 -25.27 1.13
N LYS A 293 18.29 -25.57 2.24
CA LYS A 293 19.63 -25.07 2.53
C LYS A 293 20.69 -26.02 1.99
N PHE A 294 21.57 -25.52 1.11
CA PHE A 294 22.71 -26.29 0.58
C PHE A 294 23.76 -26.55 1.66
N ASN A 295 23.97 -25.54 2.53
CA ASN A 295 24.89 -25.61 3.64
C ASN A 295 24.15 -25.26 4.94
N LYS A 296 24.12 -26.21 5.89
CA LYS A 296 23.45 -26.03 7.18
C LYS A 296 24.03 -24.89 8.04
N ASN A 297 25.29 -24.53 7.81
CA ASN A 297 26.02 -23.50 8.57
C ASN A 297 26.05 -22.15 7.90
N ASN A 298 25.38 -21.97 6.76
CA ASN A 298 25.32 -20.69 6.03
C ASN A 298 23.90 -20.41 5.61
N GLU A 299 23.32 -19.35 6.16
CA GLU A 299 21.95 -18.94 5.86
C GLU A 299 21.78 -18.35 4.45
N ASP A 300 22.87 -17.84 3.86
CA ASP A 300 22.86 -17.31 2.48
C ASP A 300 22.93 -18.38 1.40
N ASP A 301 23.06 -19.69 1.75
CA ASP A 301 23.16 -20.80 0.81
C ASP A 301 21.85 -21.58 0.73
N TYR A 302 20.89 -21.07 -0.05
CA TYR A 302 19.57 -21.71 -0.15
C TYR A 302 18.93 -21.57 -1.54
N VAL A 303 17.93 -22.40 -1.79
CA VAL A 303 16.86 -22.18 -2.77
C VAL A 303 15.53 -22.21 -2.05
N ARG A 304 14.61 -21.29 -2.45
CA ARG A 304 13.25 -21.21 -1.93
C ARG A 304 12.26 -21.14 -3.07
N ILE A 305 11.12 -21.80 -2.90
CA ILE A 305 9.96 -21.72 -3.80
C ILE A 305 8.81 -21.16 -2.98
N ASN A 306 8.11 -20.17 -3.55
CA ASN A 306 6.98 -19.47 -2.94
C ASN A 306 5.72 -19.67 -3.80
N TYR A 307 4.58 -19.80 -3.16
CA TYR A 307 3.26 -19.76 -3.78
C TYR A 307 2.30 -18.91 -2.98
N LYS A 308 1.45 -18.15 -3.69
CA LYS A 308 0.37 -17.37 -3.11
C LYS A 308 -0.89 -17.51 -3.94
N ARG A 309 -2.02 -17.71 -3.28
CA ARG A 309 -3.37 -17.55 -3.80
C ARG A 309 -4.09 -16.49 -2.99
N LEU A 310 -4.62 -15.47 -3.65
CA LEU A 310 -5.56 -14.49 -3.07
C LEU A 310 -6.87 -14.60 -3.84
N ASP A 311 -8.00 -14.66 -3.11
CA ASP A 311 -9.35 -14.64 -3.65
C ASP A 311 -10.22 -13.94 -2.59
N ASP A 312 -10.36 -12.61 -2.71
CA ASP A 312 -10.90 -11.77 -1.65
C ASP A 312 -11.68 -10.60 -2.22
N ARG A 313 -12.98 -10.54 -1.95
CA ARG A 313 -13.89 -9.47 -2.37
C ARG A 313 -13.95 -8.38 -1.33
N ASN A 314 -13.91 -7.13 -1.79
CA ASN A 314 -13.94 -5.95 -0.94
C ASN A 314 -14.86 -4.90 -1.55
N ILE A 315 -15.70 -4.28 -0.73
CA ILE A 315 -16.47 -3.13 -1.17
C ILE A 315 -15.56 -1.91 -1.35
N PHE A 316 -15.92 -1.03 -2.27
CA PHE A 316 -15.33 0.29 -2.42
C PHE A 316 -16.31 1.35 -1.89
N TYR A 317 -15.91 2.09 -0.84
CA TYR A 317 -16.82 2.95 -0.07
C TYR A 317 -17.07 4.34 -0.65
N LEU A 318 -16.22 4.81 -1.55
CA LEU A 318 -16.42 6.11 -2.19
C LEU A 318 -17.50 6.01 -3.30
N PRO A 319 -18.18 7.11 -3.62
CA PRO A 319 -18.09 8.46 -3.08
C PRO A 319 -18.88 8.68 -1.79
N VAL A 320 -18.58 9.78 -1.10
CA VAL A 320 -19.34 10.29 0.05
C VAL A 320 -19.90 11.67 -0.34
N PRO A 321 -21.23 11.86 -0.43
CA PRO A 321 -21.83 13.13 -0.81
C PRO A 321 -21.68 14.17 0.30
N LEU A 322 -21.20 15.36 -0.05
CA LEU A 322 -20.92 16.46 0.85
C LEU A 322 -21.36 17.79 0.21
N LYS A 323 -21.56 18.85 1.03
CA LYS A 323 -21.79 20.21 0.55
C LYS A 323 -20.64 21.12 0.88
N SER A 324 -20.42 22.15 0.06
CA SER A 324 -19.49 23.24 0.35
C SER A 324 -20.22 24.40 1.02
N ASN A 325 -19.67 24.88 2.14
CA ASN A 325 -20.17 26.05 2.85
C ASN A 325 -19.00 26.98 3.17
N ASN A 326 -18.95 28.14 2.53
CA ASN A 326 -17.87 29.13 2.70
C ASN A 326 -16.46 28.52 2.57
N GLY A 327 -16.25 27.64 1.59
CA GLY A 327 -14.97 26.98 1.33
C GLY A 327 -14.64 25.81 2.28
N LYS A 328 -15.57 25.45 3.18
CA LYS A 328 -15.47 24.24 4.01
C LYS A 328 -16.42 23.18 3.50
N VAL A 329 -16.00 21.93 3.64
CA VAL A 329 -16.80 20.77 3.27
C VAL A 329 -17.53 20.25 4.49
N GLU A 330 -18.85 20.02 4.36
CA GLU A 330 -19.76 19.59 5.43
C GLU A 330 -20.64 18.44 4.94
N GLY A 331 -21.18 17.63 5.88
CA GLY A 331 -22.20 16.62 5.59
C GLY A 331 -23.51 17.24 5.09
N ILE A 332 -24.31 16.43 4.41
CA ILE A 332 -25.67 16.80 3.95
C ILE A 332 -26.72 16.07 4.78
N SER A 333 -27.93 16.64 4.82
CA SER A 333 -29.05 16.00 5.52
C SER A 333 -29.46 14.70 4.83
N GLY A 334 -29.72 13.66 5.60
CA GLY A 334 -30.17 12.36 5.09
C GLY A 334 -29.05 11.36 4.80
N PHE A 335 -27.78 11.81 4.81
CA PHE A 335 -26.62 10.94 4.60
C PHE A 335 -25.58 11.12 5.71
N ASP A 336 -25.20 10.02 6.37
CA ASP A 336 -24.13 10.02 7.37
C ASP A 336 -22.74 10.01 6.68
N PRO A 337 -21.96 11.09 6.76
CA PRO A 337 -20.65 11.16 6.11
C PRO A 337 -19.62 10.19 6.69
N ASN A 338 -19.85 9.63 7.90
CA ASN A 338 -18.93 8.70 8.56
C ASN A 338 -19.27 7.23 8.28
N PHE A 339 -20.56 6.87 8.24
CA PHE A 339 -21.01 5.47 8.16
C PHE A 339 -21.92 5.17 6.97
N GLY A 340 -22.48 6.17 6.29
CA GLY A 340 -23.30 5.99 5.10
C GLY A 340 -22.49 5.54 3.88
N THR A 341 -23.11 4.79 2.97
CA THR A 341 -22.55 4.41 1.67
C THR A 341 -23.58 4.51 0.56
N LEU A 342 -23.14 4.91 -0.63
CA LEU A 342 -23.99 4.93 -1.83
C LEU A 342 -24.10 3.54 -2.50
N THR A 343 -23.29 2.57 -2.11
CA THR A 343 -23.47 1.18 -2.51
C THR A 343 -24.57 0.57 -1.63
N SER A 344 -25.59 -0.02 -2.25
CA SER A 344 -26.79 -0.44 -1.54
C SER A 344 -27.31 -1.78 -2.04
N SER A 345 -27.81 -2.61 -1.12
CA SER A 345 -28.54 -3.84 -1.46
C SER A 345 -29.83 -3.58 -2.23
N ASN A 346 -30.36 -2.36 -2.18
CA ASN A 346 -31.58 -1.98 -2.93
C ASN A 346 -31.39 -2.03 -4.45
N PHE A 347 -30.13 -1.97 -4.94
CA PHE A 347 -29.80 -2.08 -6.36
C PHE A 347 -28.45 -2.80 -6.59
N SER A 348 -28.12 -3.82 -5.80
CA SER A 348 -26.87 -4.56 -5.94
C SER A 348 -26.78 -5.39 -7.23
N HIS A 349 -27.91 -5.86 -7.76
CA HIS A 349 -28.00 -6.62 -8.99
C HIS A 349 -28.43 -5.70 -10.14
N LEU A 350 -27.53 -5.43 -11.05
CA LEU A 350 -27.71 -4.49 -12.13
C LEU A 350 -27.92 -5.23 -13.46
N SER A 351 -28.91 -4.77 -14.23
CA SER A 351 -29.24 -5.32 -15.55
C SER A 351 -29.48 -4.18 -16.53
N VAL A 352 -28.54 -3.98 -17.44
CA VAL A 352 -28.47 -2.80 -18.32
C VAL A 352 -28.62 -3.23 -19.77
N PRO A 353 -29.61 -2.67 -20.53
CA PRO A 353 -29.73 -2.92 -21.97
C PRO A 353 -28.44 -2.53 -22.71
N GLN A 354 -28.07 -3.30 -23.73
CA GLN A 354 -26.87 -3.06 -24.54
C GLN A 354 -27.16 -2.69 -25.96
N VAL A 355 -26.28 -1.87 -26.55
CA VAL A 355 -26.31 -1.53 -27.99
C VAL A 355 -26.20 -2.81 -28.82
N GLY A 356 -27.13 -3.00 -29.72
CA GLY A 356 -27.22 -4.18 -30.58
C GLY A 356 -27.95 -5.36 -29.96
N GLY A 357 -28.61 -5.15 -28.81
CA GLY A 357 -29.47 -6.13 -28.13
C GLY A 357 -28.73 -6.94 -27.06
N GLY A 358 -29.50 -7.51 -26.15
CA GLY A 358 -29.02 -8.21 -24.98
C GLY A 358 -28.94 -7.32 -23.75
N THR A 359 -28.34 -7.86 -22.67
CA THR A 359 -28.28 -7.21 -21.37
C THR A 359 -26.91 -7.43 -20.76
N PHE A 360 -26.31 -6.36 -20.24
CA PHE A 360 -25.14 -6.43 -19.37
C PHE A 360 -25.62 -6.60 -17.93
N ASN A 361 -25.14 -7.64 -17.27
CA ASN A 361 -25.46 -7.91 -15.89
C ASN A 361 -24.21 -7.75 -15.01
N ALA A 362 -24.35 -7.03 -13.91
CA ALA A 362 -23.30 -6.86 -12.92
C ALA A 362 -23.85 -7.03 -11.51
N ASN A 363 -22.97 -7.35 -10.57
CA ASN A 363 -23.33 -7.50 -9.18
C ASN A 363 -22.37 -6.66 -8.31
N LEU A 364 -22.90 -5.62 -7.65
CA LEU A 364 -22.12 -4.77 -6.73
C LEU A 364 -21.56 -5.53 -5.51
N GLU A 365 -22.15 -6.68 -5.15
CA GLU A 365 -21.63 -7.52 -4.09
C GLU A 365 -20.25 -8.14 -4.41
N ASP A 366 -19.84 -8.17 -5.68
CA ASP A 366 -18.50 -8.60 -6.07
C ASP A 366 -17.44 -7.54 -5.74
N GLY A 367 -17.82 -6.26 -5.72
CA GLY A 367 -16.93 -5.16 -5.33
C GLY A 367 -15.60 -5.14 -6.08
N VAL A 368 -14.51 -4.93 -5.35
CA VAL A 368 -13.14 -5.07 -5.84
C VAL A 368 -12.67 -6.50 -5.55
N HIS A 369 -12.59 -7.32 -6.57
CA HIS A 369 -12.35 -8.76 -6.45
C HIS A 369 -11.14 -9.21 -7.27
N PRO A 370 -9.92 -9.16 -6.71
CA PRO A 370 -8.76 -9.79 -7.30
C PRO A 370 -8.73 -11.29 -7.02
N VAL A 371 -8.46 -12.08 -8.07
CA VAL A 371 -8.11 -13.48 -7.99
C VAL A 371 -6.67 -13.63 -8.46
N ILE A 372 -5.74 -13.90 -7.55
CA ILE A 372 -4.30 -13.88 -7.80
C ILE A 372 -3.70 -15.25 -7.60
N ASN A 373 -2.86 -15.68 -8.55
CA ASN A 373 -1.90 -16.76 -8.38
C ASN A 373 -0.50 -16.21 -8.60
N ALA A 374 0.38 -16.32 -7.58
CA ALA A 374 1.76 -15.92 -7.70
C ALA A 374 2.69 -17.08 -7.37
N TYR A 375 3.69 -17.27 -8.22
CA TYR A 375 4.71 -18.31 -8.12
C TYR A 375 6.07 -17.64 -8.05
N GLY A 376 6.82 -17.88 -6.97
CA GLY A 376 8.12 -17.29 -6.75
C GLY A 376 9.23 -18.31 -6.60
N GLY A 377 10.44 -17.90 -6.92
CA GLY A 377 11.65 -18.66 -6.68
C GLY A 377 12.79 -17.73 -6.26
N GLU A 378 13.51 -18.12 -5.23
CA GLU A 378 14.69 -17.40 -4.74
C GLU A 378 15.88 -18.37 -4.71
N PHE A 379 17.03 -17.88 -5.11
CA PHE A 379 18.31 -18.58 -5.03
C PHE A 379 19.34 -17.65 -4.44
N SER A 380 20.08 -18.12 -3.45
CA SER A 380 21.24 -17.44 -2.88
C SER A 380 22.38 -18.42 -2.69
N LYS A 381 23.56 -18.07 -3.13
CA LYS A 381 24.76 -18.91 -3.04
C LYS A 381 26.02 -18.10 -2.81
N LYS A 382 26.68 -18.38 -1.73
CA LYS A 382 28.06 -17.89 -1.48
C LYS A 382 29.04 -18.75 -2.31
N ILE A 383 29.55 -18.16 -3.40
CA ILE A 383 30.47 -18.85 -4.32
C ILE A 383 31.90 -18.90 -3.74
N THR A 384 32.34 -17.78 -3.14
CA THR A 384 33.58 -17.65 -2.41
C THR A 384 33.34 -16.86 -1.14
N ASP A 385 34.34 -16.69 -0.27
CA ASP A 385 34.21 -15.82 0.91
C ASP A 385 33.90 -14.37 0.56
N ARG A 386 34.12 -13.96 -0.68
CA ARG A 386 33.93 -12.60 -1.15
C ARG A 386 32.77 -12.40 -2.15
N ILE A 387 32.24 -13.48 -2.73
CA ILE A 387 31.27 -13.40 -3.80
C ILE A 387 30.01 -14.18 -3.43
N THR A 388 28.88 -13.50 -3.41
CA THR A 388 27.55 -14.10 -3.26
C THR A 388 26.71 -13.75 -4.48
N ILE A 389 26.06 -14.76 -5.06
CA ILE A 389 25.10 -14.61 -6.15
C ILE A 389 23.70 -14.75 -5.58
N LYS A 390 22.79 -13.84 -5.96
CA LYS A 390 21.37 -13.90 -5.60
C LYS A 390 20.51 -13.76 -6.85
N ASN A 391 19.42 -14.52 -6.89
CA ASN A 391 18.37 -14.36 -7.90
C ASN A 391 17.02 -14.55 -7.25
N ALA A 392 16.09 -13.66 -7.55
CA ALA A 392 14.69 -13.77 -7.17
C ALA A 392 13.83 -13.62 -8.43
N THR A 393 12.85 -14.50 -8.60
CA THR A 393 11.91 -14.50 -9.73
C THR A 393 10.50 -14.67 -9.20
N LYS A 394 9.54 -13.92 -9.76
CA LYS A 394 8.12 -14.07 -9.45
C LYS A 394 7.28 -13.90 -10.71
N TYR A 395 6.39 -14.86 -10.93
CA TYR A 395 5.33 -14.77 -11.92
C TYR A 395 4.00 -14.60 -11.20
N THR A 396 3.24 -13.58 -11.59
CA THR A 396 1.93 -13.27 -11.03
C THR A 396 0.90 -13.23 -12.14
N ASP A 397 -0.23 -13.90 -11.93
CA ASP A 397 -1.41 -13.96 -12.82
C ASP A 397 -2.62 -13.45 -12.01
N ILE A 398 -3.31 -12.44 -12.53
CA ILE A 398 -4.36 -11.70 -11.83
C ILE A 398 -5.59 -11.58 -12.74
N ASP A 399 -6.72 -12.05 -12.25
CA ASP A 399 -8.06 -11.72 -12.74
C ASP A 399 -8.68 -10.73 -11.75
N LEU A 400 -9.00 -9.52 -12.19
CA LEU A 400 -9.54 -8.46 -11.34
C LEU A 400 -10.87 -7.96 -11.89
N ASN A 401 -11.93 -8.09 -11.11
CA ASN A 401 -13.17 -7.37 -11.32
C ASN A 401 -13.26 -6.19 -10.34
N TYR A 402 -13.68 -5.04 -10.85
CA TYR A 402 -13.89 -3.83 -10.06
C TYR A 402 -15.33 -3.34 -10.34
N ASN A 403 -16.21 -3.54 -9.36
CA ASN A 403 -17.61 -3.10 -9.40
C ASN A 403 -17.82 -2.06 -8.30
N ALA A 404 -18.04 -0.81 -8.65
CA ALA A 404 -18.21 0.24 -7.66
C ALA A 404 -19.12 1.37 -8.15
N ILE A 405 -19.64 2.13 -7.20
CA ILE A 405 -20.41 3.34 -7.46
C ILE A 405 -19.46 4.55 -7.43
N PHE A 406 -19.57 5.42 -8.44
CA PHE A 406 -18.85 6.67 -8.56
C PHE A 406 -19.80 7.85 -8.75
N PRO A 407 -19.42 9.11 -8.42
CA PRO A 407 -20.27 10.27 -8.63
C PRO A 407 -20.18 10.75 -10.08
N ASN A 408 -21.33 11.13 -10.65
CA ASN A 408 -21.40 11.79 -11.96
C ASN A 408 -22.36 13.00 -11.96
N GLY A 409 -22.47 13.66 -10.81
CA GLY A 409 -23.27 14.88 -10.65
C GLY A 409 -24.25 14.80 -9.47
N GLY A 410 -24.64 15.95 -8.99
CA GLY A 410 -25.42 16.10 -7.77
C GLY A 410 -24.56 16.22 -6.51
N PRO A 411 -25.15 16.14 -5.30
CA PRO A 411 -26.61 16.07 -5.06
C PRO A 411 -27.39 17.32 -5.53
N TRP A 412 -28.58 17.10 -6.07
CA TRP A 412 -29.51 18.13 -6.50
C TRP A 412 -30.83 18.06 -5.74
N SER A 413 -31.52 19.21 -5.57
CA SER A 413 -32.95 19.18 -5.32
C SER A 413 -33.68 18.67 -6.58
N GLN A 414 -34.90 18.23 -6.43
CA GLN A 414 -35.72 17.77 -7.56
C GLN A 414 -35.90 18.86 -8.62
N ASP A 415 -36.13 20.13 -8.19
CA ASP A 415 -36.18 21.27 -9.08
C ASP A 415 -34.86 21.46 -9.85
N ALA A 416 -33.74 21.40 -9.18
CA ALA A 416 -32.45 21.57 -9.84
C ALA A 416 -32.14 20.42 -10.82
N TYR A 417 -32.57 19.19 -10.51
CA TYR A 417 -32.40 18.06 -11.42
C TYR A 417 -33.28 18.19 -12.68
N ALA A 418 -34.53 18.71 -12.56
CA ALA A 418 -35.36 18.95 -13.71
C ALA A 418 -34.69 19.87 -14.76
N HIS A 419 -34.00 20.92 -14.30
CA HIS A 419 -33.18 21.77 -15.18
C HIS A 419 -31.96 21.02 -15.76
N VAL A 420 -31.32 20.15 -15.01
CA VAL A 420 -30.23 19.30 -15.52
C VAL A 420 -30.72 18.34 -16.61
N ALA A 421 -31.95 17.82 -16.45
CA ALA A 421 -32.53 16.85 -17.37
C ALA A 421 -32.98 17.46 -18.72
N GLU A 422 -33.57 18.66 -18.73
CA GLU A 422 -34.23 19.19 -19.94
C GLU A 422 -33.77 20.57 -20.39
N ASP A 423 -33.01 21.37 -19.58
CA ASP A 423 -32.61 22.69 -20.06
C ASP A 423 -31.72 22.62 -21.30
N VAL A 424 -32.10 23.37 -22.31
CA VAL A 424 -31.33 23.57 -23.53
C VAL A 424 -30.85 25.02 -23.59
N PRO A 425 -29.55 25.29 -23.55
CA PRO A 425 -29.01 26.65 -23.67
C PRO A 425 -29.39 27.30 -25.00
N ALA A 426 -29.73 28.58 -24.97
CA ALA A 426 -29.98 29.37 -26.19
C ALA A 426 -28.68 29.45 -27.03
N SER A 427 -28.83 29.31 -28.35
CA SER A 427 -27.75 29.38 -29.33
C SER A 427 -28.22 30.08 -30.61
N PRO A 428 -27.34 30.52 -31.52
CA PRO A 428 -27.76 31.15 -32.76
C PRO A 428 -28.74 30.27 -33.54
N GLY A 429 -29.98 30.75 -33.64
CA GLY A 429 -31.11 30.06 -34.33
C GLY A 429 -31.93 29.11 -33.44
N ASN A 430 -31.55 28.94 -32.15
CA ASN A 430 -32.31 28.18 -31.15
C ASN A 430 -32.54 29.05 -29.91
N PRO A 431 -33.82 29.37 -29.57
CA PRO A 431 -34.14 30.21 -28.40
C PRO A 431 -33.77 29.54 -27.05
N GLY A 432 -33.41 28.26 -27.06
CA GLY A 432 -33.24 27.46 -25.83
C GLY A 432 -34.57 26.98 -25.25
N PHE A 433 -34.50 26.16 -24.24
CA PHE A 433 -35.65 25.68 -23.46
C PHE A 433 -35.27 25.67 -21.98
N VAL A 434 -36.20 26.02 -21.12
CA VAL A 434 -36.02 25.94 -19.65
C VAL A 434 -37.14 25.05 -19.10
N ALA A 435 -36.76 23.98 -18.44
CA ALA A 435 -37.67 23.04 -17.84
C ALA A 435 -38.54 23.70 -16.76
N ASN A 436 -39.79 23.26 -16.65
CA ASN A 436 -40.67 23.62 -15.54
C ASN A 436 -40.63 22.50 -14.49
N PRO A 437 -39.98 22.66 -13.33
CA PRO A 437 -39.86 21.60 -12.33
C PRO A 437 -41.20 21.02 -11.85
N ALA A 438 -42.29 21.79 -11.90
CA ALA A 438 -43.60 21.32 -11.49
C ALA A 438 -44.20 20.22 -12.39
N ASP A 439 -43.65 20.04 -13.60
CA ASP A 439 -44.09 19.02 -14.54
C ASP A 439 -43.39 17.66 -14.28
N PHE A 440 -42.41 17.60 -13.37
CA PHE A 440 -41.65 16.40 -13.12
C PHE A 440 -42.20 15.61 -11.92
N GLN A 441 -42.30 14.30 -12.09
CA GLN A 441 -42.68 13.36 -11.06
C GLN A 441 -41.48 12.43 -10.75
N TYR A 442 -41.21 12.25 -9.49
CA TYR A 442 -40.11 11.39 -8.96
C TYR A 442 -40.72 10.22 -8.17
N THR A 443 -40.42 9.00 -8.57
CA THR A 443 -40.95 7.79 -7.92
C THR A 443 -39.87 6.77 -7.65
N TYR A 444 -40.00 6.03 -6.58
CA TYR A 444 -39.08 4.89 -6.32
C TYR A 444 -39.38 3.73 -7.26
N VAL A 445 -38.33 3.12 -7.80
CA VAL A 445 -38.40 1.99 -8.74
C VAL A 445 -39.04 0.74 -8.11
N ASP A 446 -38.75 0.46 -6.86
CA ASP A 446 -39.13 -0.78 -6.17
C ASP A 446 -40.63 -0.86 -5.81
N ASN A 447 -41.32 0.27 -5.62
CA ASN A 447 -42.68 0.28 -5.15
C ASN A 447 -43.57 1.37 -5.79
N GLY A 448 -43.05 2.22 -6.66
CA GLY A 448 -43.79 3.29 -7.34
C GLY A 448 -44.23 4.44 -6.43
N THR A 449 -43.82 4.51 -5.18
CA THR A 449 -44.20 5.61 -4.29
C THR A 449 -43.43 6.89 -4.66
N GLU A 450 -44.10 8.05 -4.50
CA GLU A 450 -43.50 9.33 -4.76
C GLU A 450 -42.33 9.62 -3.77
N LEU A 451 -41.28 10.21 -4.32
CA LEU A 451 -40.16 10.70 -3.54
C LEU A 451 -40.58 11.92 -2.71
N ASN A 452 -40.08 12.01 -1.45
CA ASN A 452 -40.34 13.23 -0.66
C ASN A 452 -39.85 14.48 -1.42
N PRO A 453 -40.69 15.54 -1.58
CA PRO A 453 -40.31 16.73 -2.35
C PRO A 453 -39.02 17.44 -1.90
N ASN A 454 -38.61 17.24 -0.62
CA ASN A 454 -37.36 17.80 -0.09
C ASN A 454 -36.16 16.83 -0.19
N ALA A 455 -36.36 15.61 -0.70
CA ALA A 455 -35.26 14.67 -0.87
C ALA A 455 -34.36 15.11 -2.02
N LEU A 456 -33.07 14.90 -1.84
CA LEU A 456 -32.07 15.12 -2.86
C LEU A 456 -31.95 13.87 -3.74
N VAL A 457 -31.58 14.09 -5.00
CA VAL A 457 -31.23 13.03 -5.95
C VAL A 457 -29.81 13.25 -6.47
N MET A 458 -29.15 12.17 -6.89
CA MET A 458 -27.84 12.25 -7.53
C MET A 458 -27.63 11.13 -8.54
N ARG A 459 -26.74 11.37 -9.48
CA ARG A 459 -26.22 10.31 -10.35
C ARG A 459 -25.23 9.45 -9.59
N ALA A 460 -25.53 8.18 -9.48
CA ALA A 460 -24.65 7.15 -8.98
C ALA A 460 -24.21 6.30 -10.18
N ASP A 461 -22.98 6.51 -10.64
CA ASP A 461 -22.45 5.77 -11.78
C ASP A 461 -21.95 4.42 -11.32
N HIS A 462 -22.44 3.37 -11.93
CA HIS A 462 -21.85 2.04 -11.80
C HIS A 462 -20.69 1.91 -12.79
N TRP A 463 -19.50 1.76 -12.27
CA TRP A 463 -18.30 1.48 -13.05
C TRP A 463 -17.94 0.01 -12.91
N PHE A 464 -18.09 -0.73 -14.01
CA PHE A 464 -17.58 -2.07 -14.16
C PHE A 464 -16.26 -2.04 -14.91
N ILE A 465 -15.22 -2.58 -14.29
CA ILE A 465 -13.90 -2.76 -14.90
C ILE A 465 -13.48 -4.20 -14.69
N HIS A 466 -13.08 -4.86 -15.78
CA HIS A 466 -12.42 -6.16 -15.74
C HIS A 466 -10.99 -6.01 -16.23
N LYS A 467 -10.02 -6.59 -15.51
CA LYS A 467 -8.61 -6.61 -15.90
C LYS A 467 -8.04 -8.02 -15.85
N ASP A 468 -7.46 -8.47 -16.98
CA ASP A 468 -6.53 -9.61 -17.05
C ASP A 468 -5.11 -9.07 -16.97
N MET A 469 -4.34 -9.48 -15.95
CA MET A 469 -3.02 -8.93 -15.71
C MET A 469 -2.00 -10.03 -15.45
N LYS A 470 -0.81 -9.87 -16.01
CA LYS A 470 0.32 -10.80 -15.84
C LYS A 470 1.59 -10.03 -15.59
N ASN A 471 2.43 -10.54 -14.70
CA ASN A 471 3.74 -9.96 -14.43
C ASN A 471 4.78 -11.04 -14.18
N LEU A 472 5.87 -11.01 -14.93
CA LEU A 472 7.09 -11.74 -14.64
C LEU A 472 8.15 -10.74 -14.19
N ALA A 473 8.61 -10.82 -12.96
CA ALA A 473 9.70 -10.01 -12.43
C ALA A 473 10.88 -10.89 -12.03
N ASN A 474 12.09 -10.50 -12.39
CA ASN A 474 13.33 -11.18 -12.02
C ASN A 474 14.38 -10.15 -11.58
N ASN A 475 15.03 -10.39 -10.46
CA ASN A 475 16.12 -9.60 -9.94
C ASN A 475 17.35 -10.50 -9.71
N PHE A 476 18.38 -10.33 -10.53
CA PHE A 476 19.66 -11.03 -10.40
C PHE A 476 20.71 -10.06 -9.86
N SER A 477 21.51 -10.48 -8.87
CA SER A 477 22.60 -9.68 -8.36
C SER A 477 23.83 -10.50 -7.96
N VAL A 478 24.99 -9.84 -8.07
CA VAL A 478 26.29 -10.34 -7.62
C VAL A 478 26.81 -9.36 -6.58
N ASN A 479 27.00 -9.84 -5.35
CA ASN A 479 27.58 -9.08 -4.26
C ASN A 479 29.05 -9.46 -4.10
N VAL A 480 29.93 -8.47 -4.09
CA VAL A 480 31.39 -8.64 -4.00
C VAL A 480 31.93 -7.85 -2.81
N ASP A 481 32.54 -8.55 -1.85
CA ASP A 481 33.20 -7.95 -0.68
C ASP A 481 34.70 -7.87 -0.93
N LEU A 482 35.22 -6.68 -1.18
CA LEU A 482 36.62 -6.41 -1.46
C LEU A 482 37.35 -5.75 -0.28
N ASN A 483 36.68 -5.54 0.84
CA ASN A 483 37.16 -4.83 2.02
C ASN A 483 38.36 -3.85 1.73
N PRO A 484 38.12 -2.51 1.80
CA PRO A 484 36.99 -1.83 2.46
C PRO A 484 35.79 -1.48 1.55
N VAL A 485 35.73 -2.02 0.34
CA VAL A 485 34.64 -1.76 -0.63
C VAL A 485 33.70 -2.98 -0.70
N LYS A 486 32.40 -2.76 -0.60
CA LYS A 486 31.37 -3.72 -0.99
C LYS A 486 30.68 -3.23 -2.25
N LEU A 487 30.58 -4.09 -3.24
CA LEU A 487 29.96 -3.79 -4.52
C LEU A 487 28.81 -4.75 -4.80
N THR A 488 27.66 -4.23 -5.22
CA THR A 488 26.56 -4.99 -5.77
C THR A 488 26.34 -4.58 -7.22
N LEU A 489 26.35 -5.55 -8.12
CA LEU A 489 25.95 -5.40 -9.51
C LEU A 489 24.67 -6.17 -9.72
N GLY A 490 23.66 -5.54 -10.31
CA GLY A 490 22.37 -6.16 -10.51
C GLY A 490 21.79 -5.94 -11.89
N TYR A 491 20.95 -6.88 -12.28
CA TYR A 491 20.11 -6.82 -13.47
C TYR A 491 18.68 -7.13 -13.07
N TYR A 492 17.79 -6.18 -13.34
CA TYR A 492 16.35 -6.34 -13.14
C TYR A 492 15.65 -6.48 -14.48
N HIS A 493 14.80 -7.49 -14.59
CA HIS A 493 13.95 -7.72 -15.76
C HIS A 493 12.51 -7.87 -15.33
N SER A 494 11.62 -7.15 -16.00
CA SER A 494 10.19 -7.35 -15.86
C SER A 494 9.50 -7.36 -17.22
N ASN A 495 8.47 -8.20 -17.31
CA ASN A 495 7.57 -8.24 -18.46
C ASN A 495 6.15 -8.38 -17.94
N TRP A 496 5.36 -7.32 -18.12
CA TRP A 496 4.00 -7.27 -17.61
C TRP A 496 2.98 -6.88 -18.69
N GLU A 497 1.75 -7.27 -18.45
CA GLU A 497 0.60 -6.98 -19.31
C GLU A 497 -0.60 -6.65 -18.45
N SER A 498 -1.36 -5.63 -18.83
CA SER A 498 -2.67 -5.26 -18.27
C SER A 498 -3.64 -5.07 -19.42
N LYS A 499 -4.56 -6.01 -19.61
CA LYS A 499 -5.68 -5.89 -20.52
C LYS A 499 -6.92 -5.53 -19.74
N GLN A 500 -7.74 -4.60 -20.24
CA GLN A 500 -8.89 -4.10 -19.51
C GLN A 500 -10.10 -3.86 -20.42
N TYR A 501 -11.27 -4.12 -19.83
CA TYR A 501 -12.58 -3.79 -20.40
C TYR A 501 -13.36 -2.98 -19.37
N TRP A 502 -13.99 -1.89 -19.82
CA TRP A 502 -14.86 -1.03 -19.01
C TRP A 502 -16.26 -0.97 -19.59
N ASN A 503 -17.26 -0.91 -18.69
CA ASN A 503 -18.65 -0.63 -19.05
C ASN A 503 -19.27 0.20 -17.93
N TRP A 504 -19.55 1.48 -18.20
CA TRP A 504 -20.01 2.45 -17.24
C TRP A 504 -21.43 2.90 -17.53
N ASN A 505 -22.28 2.90 -16.50
CA ASN A 505 -23.69 3.23 -16.59
C ASN A 505 -24.07 4.21 -15.49
N SER A 506 -25.04 5.09 -15.71
CA SER A 506 -25.52 6.04 -14.72
C SER A 506 -26.91 5.63 -14.21
N TYR A 507 -27.06 5.69 -12.90
CA TYR A 507 -28.31 5.48 -12.18
C TYR A 507 -28.69 6.75 -11.43
N LEU A 508 -29.99 7.05 -11.34
CA LEU A 508 -30.49 8.09 -10.47
C LEU A 508 -30.93 7.46 -9.14
N VAL A 509 -30.42 7.98 -8.05
CA VAL A 509 -30.72 7.51 -6.68
C VAL A 509 -31.12 8.67 -5.77
N ASP A 510 -31.88 8.38 -4.71
CA ASP A 510 -32.00 9.31 -3.59
C ASP A 510 -30.70 9.37 -2.79
N VAL A 511 -30.51 10.45 -2.03
CA VAL A 511 -29.27 10.67 -1.27
C VAL A 511 -29.49 10.31 0.19
N THR A 512 -29.37 9.02 0.48
CA THR A 512 -29.51 8.41 1.81
C THR A 512 -28.38 7.40 2.07
N ASP A 513 -28.28 6.89 3.30
CA ASP A 513 -27.23 5.92 3.69
C ASP A 513 -27.31 4.59 2.94
N ASN A 514 -28.51 4.19 2.52
CA ASN A 514 -28.78 3.02 1.68
C ASN A 514 -29.72 3.44 0.55
N PRO A 515 -29.19 4.09 -0.50
CA PRO A 515 -30.00 4.72 -1.52
C PRO A 515 -30.85 3.73 -2.31
N ARG A 516 -31.95 4.23 -2.84
CA ARG A 516 -32.88 3.52 -3.70
C ARG A 516 -32.90 4.15 -5.09
N LEU A 517 -33.18 3.36 -6.10
CA LEU A 517 -33.33 3.84 -7.47
C LEU A 517 -34.57 4.71 -7.61
N VAL A 518 -34.44 5.79 -8.38
CA VAL A 518 -35.50 6.77 -8.64
C VAL A 518 -35.83 6.83 -10.13
N ASN A 519 -37.10 6.73 -10.48
CA ASN A 519 -37.60 7.05 -11.80
C ASN A 519 -38.06 8.51 -11.86
N VAL A 520 -37.84 9.12 -13.02
CA VAL A 520 -38.23 10.51 -13.30
C VAL A 520 -38.98 10.59 -14.63
N GLU A 521 -40.14 11.23 -14.61
CA GLU A 521 -40.97 11.46 -15.78
C GLU A 521 -41.43 12.93 -15.82
N ASN A 522 -41.37 13.54 -16.99
CA ASN A 522 -42.03 14.81 -17.24
C ASN A 522 -43.51 14.48 -17.63
N THR A 523 -44.41 14.71 -16.71
CA THR A 523 -45.83 14.36 -16.87
C THR A 523 -46.58 15.23 -17.89
N ALA A 524 -46.06 16.42 -18.20
CA ALA A 524 -46.65 17.29 -19.21
C ALA A 524 -46.32 16.83 -20.64
N THR A 525 -45.15 16.22 -20.84
CA THR A 525 -44.71 15.73 -22.15
C THR A 525 -44.78 14.20 -22.29
N GLY A 526 -44.90 13.47 -21.18
CA GLY A 526 -44.83 12.00 -21.13
C GLY A 526 -43.41 11.46 -21.37
N ILE A 527 -42.40 12.32 -21.26
CA ILE A 527 -40.98 11.90 -21.44
C ILE A 527 -40.47 11.30 -20.15
N SER A 528 -39.96 10.06 -20.20
CA SER A 528 -39.24 9.40 -19.10
C SER A 528 -37.74 9.65 -19.23
N HIS A 529 -37.14 10.21 -18.19
CA HIS A 529 -35.68 10.47 -18.13
C HIS A 529 -34.91 9.31 -17.55
N THR A 530 -35.58 8.31 -17.01
CA THR A 530 -34.97 7.10 -16.45
C THR A 530 -35.79 5.86 -16.80
N TYR A 531 -35.13 4.72 -16.89
CA TYR A 531 -35.77 3.41 -17.05
C TYR A 531 -35.27 2.47 -15.95
N ASN A 532 -36.15 2.09 -15.00
CA ASN A 532 -35.76 1.35 -13.81
C ASN A 532 -34.58 1.98 -13.05
N GLY A 533 -34.63 3.31 -12.93
CA GLY A 533 -33.55 4.10 -12.31
C GLY A 533 -32.31 4.31 -13.17
N ILE A 534 -32.21 3.66 -14.34
CA ILE A 534 -31.10 3.86 -15.26
C ILE A 534 -31.35 5.18 -16.01
N GLU A 535 -30.43 6.12 -15.92
CA GLU A 535 -30.43 7.40 -16.62
C GLU A 535 -29.62 7.35 -17.91
N ARG A 536 -28.45 6.70 -17.87
CA ARG A 536 -27.55 6.56 -19.03
C ARG A 536 -27.00 5.16 -19.11
N VAL A 537 -27.06 4.56 -20.29
CA VAL A 537 -26.47 3.25 -20.55
C VAL A 537 -25.13 3.38 -21.25
N THR A 538 -24.17 2.61 -20.84
CA THR A 538 -22.83 2.50 -21.49
C THR A 538 -22.32 3.87 -21.95
N TRP A 539 -22.37 4.87 -21.07
CA TRP A 539 -21.91 6.21 -21.42
C TRP A 539 -20.40 6.26 -21.60
N LEU A 540 -19.68 5.25 -21.08
CA LEU A 540 -18.29 4.98 -21.41
C LEU A 540 -18.08 3.47 -21.54
N GLU A 541 -17.57 3.06 -22.70
CA GLU A 541 -17.07 1.71 -22.96
C GLU A 541 -15.60 1.83 -23.37
N ARG A 542 -14.74 0.92 -22.89
CA ARG A 542 -13.31 0.90 -23.22
C ARG A 542 -12.79 -0.52 -23.33
N ASP A 543 -11.97 -0.78 -24.35
CA ASP A 543 -11.10 -1.94 -24.47
C ASP A 543 -9.68 -1.44 -24.74
N ALA A 544 -8.79 -1.69 -23.80
CA ALA A 544 -7.42 -1.23 -23.88
C ALA A 544 -6.45 -2.29 -23.32
N MET A 545 -5.20 -2.23 -23.76
CA MET A 545 -4.14 -3.07 -23.24
C MET A 545 -2.84 -2.27 -23.18
N THR A 546 -2.12 -2.46 -22.08
CA THR A 546 -0.77 -1.94 -21.89
C THR A 546 0.17 -3.10 -21.56
N LYS A 547 1.35 -3.08 -22.15
CA LYS A 547 2.46 -3.97 -21.86
C LYS A 547 3.68 -3.15 -21.49
N GLY A 548 4.44 -3.61 -20.51
CA GLY A 548 5.74 -3.06 -20.18
C GLY A 548 6.82 -4.13 -20.19
N LYS A 549 7.96 -3.81 -20.80
CA LYS A 549 9.17 -4.63 -20.77
C LYS A 549 10.30 -3.79 -20.23
N LEU A 550 10.83 -4.16 -19.08
CA LEU A 550 11.89 -3.46 -18.36
C LEU A 550 13.16 -4.29 -18.41
N ASN A 551 14.30 -3.62 -18.65
CA ASN A 551 15.64 -4.21 -18.62
C ASN A 551 16.57 -3.20 -17.98
N ASP A 552 16.78 -3.32 -16.69
CA ASP A 552 17.44 -2.30 -15.89
C ASP A 552 18.72 -2.86 -15.28
N PHE A 553 19.78 -2.06 -15.34
CA PHE A 553 21.07 -2.42 -14.75
C PHE A 553 21.34 -1.47 -13.59
N TYR A 554 21.76 -2.02 -12.45
CA TYR A 554 22.14 -1.20 -11.31
C TYR A 554 23.45 -1.63 -10.68
N ALA A 555 24.11 -0.64 -10.09
CA ALA A 555 25.29 -0.83 -9.30
C ALA A 555 25.16 -0.03 -7.99
N ASP A 556 25.54 -0.61 -6.89
CA ASP A 556 25.64 0.06 -5.58
C ASP A 556 26.98 -0.27 -4.95
N ALA A 557 27.69 0.75 -4.51
CA ALA A 557 29.00 0.64 -3.89
C ALA A 557 28.97 1.25 -2.49
N GLU A 558 29.52 0.53 -1.53
CA GLU A 558 29.79 1.01 -0.18
C GLU A 558 31.30 1.04 0.03
N PHE A 559 31.81 2.19 0.48
CA PHE A 559 33.21 2.36 0.86
C PHE A 559 33.31 2.73 2.33
N LYS A 560 33.86 1.81 3.12
CA LYS A 560 34.13 1.99 4.54
C LYS A 560 35.51 2.69 4.71
N ALA A 561 35.50 4.03 4.71
CA ALA A 561 36.71 4.84 4.81
C ALA A 561 37.36 4.72 6.23
N SER A 562 36.54 4.43 7.25
CA SER A 562 36.98 4.10 8.60
C SER A 562 35.87 3.33 9.31
N GLU A 563 36.10 2.91 10.56
CA GLU A 563 35.06 2.29 11.41
C GLU A 563 33.86 3.21 11.64
N LYS A 564 34.04 4.53 11.47
CA LYS A 564 33.00 5.53 11.71
C LYS A 564 32.43 6.16 10.45
N LEU A 565 33.15 6.13 9.35
CA LEU A 565 32.79 6.87 8.13
C LEU A 565 32.58 5.93 6.95
N THR A 566 31.37 5.94 6.41
CA THR A 566 30.98 5.12 5.26
C THR A 566 30.40 6.02 4.17
N PHE A 567 30.82 5.80 2.94
CA PHE A 567 30.26 6.42 1.73
C PHE A 567 29.45 5.37 0.97
N ASN A 568 28.31 5.78 0.41
CA ASN A 568 27.52 4.98 -0.51
C ASN A 568 27.33 5.71 -1.82
N ALA A 569 27.37 4.99 -2.93
CA ALA A 569 27.01 5.50 -4.26
C ALA A 569 26.20 4.43 -5.01
N GLY A 570 25.11 4.81 -5.58
CA GLY A 570 24.24 3.94 -6.38
C GLY A 570 23.96 4.57 -7.74
N LEU A 571 23.88 3.72 -8.76
CA LEU A 571 23.54 4.07 -10.13
C LEU A 571 22.58 3.01 -10.68
N ARG A 572 21.55 3.45 -11.42
CA ARG A 572 20.66 2.58 -12.17
C ARG A 572 20.41 3.17 -13.55
N TYR A 573 20.51 2.34 -14.56
CA TYR A 573 20.08 2.64 -15.92
C TYR A 573 18.84 1.82 -16.23
N ASP A 574 17.75 2.51 -16.52
CA ASP A 574 16.47 1.93 -16.89
C ASP A 574 16.30 2.01 -18.41
N SER A 575 16.01 0.86 -19.04
CA SER A 575 15.65 0.75 -20.46
C SER A 575 14.31 0.06 -20.57
N ASN A 576 13.25 0.88 -20.62
CA ASN A 576 11.88 0.44 -20.49
C ASN A 576 11.11 0.67 -21.79
N LYS A 577 10.40 -0.34 -22.26
CA LYS A 577 9.53 -0.24 -23.42
C LYS A 577 8.09 -0.52 -23.04
N TYR A 578 7.23 0.46 -23.31
CA TYR A 578 5.79 0.33 -23.16
C TYR A 578 5.13 0.23 -24.53
N SER A 579 4.08 -0.56 -24.65
CA SER A 579 3.30 -0.69 -25.89
C SER A 579 1.89 -1.12 -25.58
N GLY A 580 0.97 -0.83 -26.46
CA GLY A 580 -0.41 -1.25 -26.26
C GLY A 580 -1.34 -0.80 -27.37
N TYR A 581 -2.60 -0.87 -27.04
CA TYR A 581 -3.68 -0.33 -27.86
C TYR A 581 -4.77 0.24 -26.97
N ARG A 582 -5.57 1.14 -27.53
CA ARG A 582 -6.88 1.49 -27.04
C ARG A 582 -7.89 1.47 -28.17
N ASP A 583 -9.15 1.25 -27.83
CA ASP A 583 -10.27 1.45 -28.74
C ASP A 583 -10.39 2.93 -29.17
N ASN A 584 -11.06 3.17 -30.28
CA ASN A 584 -11.49 4.48 -30.75
C ASN A 584 -13.02 4.61 -30.60
N ALA A 585 -13.51 4.41 -29.37
CA ALA A 585 -14.93 4.51 -29.05
C ALA A 585 -15.52 5.86 -29.47
N ASN A 586 -16.69 5.83 -30.04
CA ASN A 586 -17.44 7.01 -30.45
C ASN A 586 -18.74 7.10 -29.66
N PHE A 587 -19.13 8.31 -29.30
CA PHE A 587 -20.48 8.59 -28.84
C PHE A 587 -21.45 8.54 -30.02
N ALA A 588 -22.51 7.77 -29.87
CA ALA A 588 -23.57 7.69 -30.83
C ALA A 588 -24.92 7.74 -30.09
N SER A 589 -25.85 8.52 -30.62
CA SER A 589 -27.23 8.43 -30.16
C SER A 589 -27.80 7.09 -30.62
N GLN A 590 -28.34 6.31 -29.72
CA GLN A 590 -28.91 4.99 -29.97
C GLN A 590 -30.32 4.91 -29.39
N ASN A 591 -31.26 4.56 -30.23
CA ASN A 591 -32.56 4.15 -29.74
C ASN A 591 -32.47 2.72 -29.20
N LEU A 592 -32.46 2.57 -27.89
CA LEU A 592 -32.44 1.26 -27.24
C LEU A 592 -33.81 0.61 -27.13
N GLY A 593 -34.88 1.32 -27.58
CA GLY A 593 -36.26 0.81 -27.57
C GLY A 593 -36.93 0.77 -26.20
N VAL A 594 -36.25 1.26 -25.14
CA VAL A 594 -36.73 1.23 -23.75
C VAL A 594 -37.24 2.59 -23.26
N TRP A 595 -36.63 3.71 -23.68
CA TRP A 595 -37.04 5.08 -23.33
C TRP A 595 -36.55 6.13 -24.34
N ALA A 596 -36.42 5.77 -25.58
CA ALA A 596 -35.93 6.66 -26.63
C ALA A 596 -36.75 7.97 -26.71
N ASN A 597 -36.18 9.02 -26.17
CA ASN A 597 -36.74 10.35 -26.12
C ASN A 597 -35.89 11.40 -26.89
N ASN A 598 -34.78 10.97 -27.52
CA ASN A 598 -33.82 11.80 -28.26
C ASN A 598 -33.17 12.89 -27.39
N THR A 599 -33.02 12.65 -26.11
CA THR A 599 -32.28 13.53 -25.16
C THR A 599 -30.81 13.12 -25.05
N ALA A 600 -30.03 13.87 -24.29
CA ALA A 600 -28.57 13.60 -24.15
C ALA A 600 -28.27 12.27 -23.41
N ASP A 601 -29.22 11.75 -22.66
CA ASP A 601 -29.18 10.47 -21.97
C ASP A 601 -29.24 9.26 -22.91
N ASP A 602 -29.72 9.42 -24.14
CA ASP A 602 -29.66 8.40 -25.21
C ASP A 602 -28.24 8.23 -25.81
N ALA A 603 -27.31 9.10 -25.46
CA ALA A 603 -25.95 9.02 -25.97
C ALA A 603 -25.19 7.84 -25.33
N VAL A 604 -24.81 6.89 -26.15
CA VAL A 604 -24.02 5.73 -25.74
C VAL A 604 -22.64 5.72 -26.38
N THR A 605 -21.66 5.17 -25.69
CA THR A 605 -20.33 4.91 -26.24
C THR A 605 -20.28 3.47 -26.73
N THR A 606 -19.70 3.24 -27.89
CA THR A 606 -19.50 1.89 -28.44
C THR A 606 -18.14 1.73 -29.07
N ILE A 607 -17.47 0.61 -28.77
CA ILE A 607 -16.23 0.16 -29.40
C ILE A 607 -16.48 -0.74 -30.60
N LYS A 608 -17.70 -1.24 -30.77
CA LYS A 608 -18.04 -2.21 -31.83
C LYS A 608 -17.86 -1.58 -33.22
N GLY A 609 -17.00 -2.24 -34.03
CA GLY A 609 -16.71 -1.81 -35.40
C GLY A 609 -15.76 -0.61 -35.53
N ASN A 610 -15.25 -0.08 -34.44
CA ASN A 610 -14.27 0.99 -34.45
C ASN A 610 -12.83 0.41 -34.47
N PRO A 611 -11.87 1.05 -35.18
CA PRO A 611 -10.50 0.63 -35.20
C PRO A 611 -9.82 0.92 -33.86
N TYR A 612 -8.72 0.18 -33.58
CA TYR A 612 -7.85 0.44 -32.44
C TYR A 612 -6.73 1.40 -32.82
N THR A 613 -6.29 2.24 -31.89
CA THR A 613 -5.03 3.00 -31.98
C THR A 613 -3.96 2.25 -31.22
N TYR A 614 -2.91 1.83 -31.91
CA TYR A 614 -1.73 1.17 -31.34
C TYR A 614 -0.66 2.19 -31.05
N TRP A 615 0.11 1.96 -29.98
CA TRP A 615 1.16 2.86 -29.54
C TRP A 615 2.38 2.12 -29.00
N THR A 616 3.52 2.80 -29.02
CA THR A 616 4.77 2.35 -28.40
C THR A 616 5.49 3.55 -27.82
N TYR A 617 6.06 3.40 -26.62
CA TYR A 617 6.79 4.44 -25.89
C TYR A 617 8.02 3.84 -25.24
N ASP A 618 9.18 4.41 -25.54
CA ASP A 618 10.46 3.97 -24.99
C ASP A 618 10.94 5.00 -23.95
N VAL A 619 11.50 4.51 -22.85
CA VAL A 619 12.07 5.31 -21.75
C VAL A 619 13.49 4.81 -21.50
N GLU A 620 14.45 5.72 -21.59
CA GLU A 620 15.83 5.49 -21.23
C GLU A 620 16.24 6.57 -20.23
N GLU A 621 16.44 6.18 -18.96
CA GLU A 621 16.73 7.12 -17.88
C GLU A 621 17.80 6.59 -16.93
N VAL A 622 18.45 7.52 -16.25
CA VAL A 622 19.47 7.21 -15.23
C VAL A 622 19.06 7.75 -13.89
N SER A 623 18.95 6.86 -12.91
CA SER A 623 18.78 7.20 -11.49
C SER A 623 20.11 7.08 -10.76
N TYR A 624 20.40 7.98 -9.83
CA TYR A 624 21.64 7.94 -9.06
C TYR A 624 21.48 8.47 -7.64
N THR A 625 22.34 8.00 -6.76
CA THR A 625 22.35 8.41 -5.35
C THR A 625 23.76 8.44 -4.81
N GLY A 626 24.03 9.38 -3.90
CA GLY A 626 25.25 9.46 -3.14
C GLY A 626 24.97 9.76 -1.68
N ALA A 627 25.66 9.09 -0.75
CA ALA A 627 25.45 9.33 0.66
C ALA A 627 26.73 9.19 1.48
N VAL A 628 26.74 9.86 2.61
CA VAL A 628 27.74 9.72 3.66
C VAL A 628 27.05 9.40 4.97
N ASN A 629 27.54 8.39 5.69
CA ASN A 629 27.08 8.04 7.05
C ASN A 629 28.26 8.15 8.01
N TYR A 630 28.03 8.84 9.12
CA TYR A 630 29.01 8.98 10.19
C TYR A 630 28.46 8.43 11.50
N VAL A 631 29.08 7.36 12.01
CA VAL A 631 28.75 6.73 13.30
C VAL A 631 29.60 7.38 14.38
N PHE A 632 29.01 8.21 15.23
CA PHE A 632 29.70 8.87 16.34
C PHE A 632 30.13 7.84 17.39
N ASN A 633 29.22 6.93 17.72
CA ASN A 633 29.40 5.82 18.67
C ASN A 633 28.31 4.76 18.42
N THR A 634 28.24 3.72 19.22
CA THR A 634 27.27 2.63 19.12
C THR A 634 25.81 3.04 19.24
N ASN A 635 25.54 4.30 19.67
CA ASN A 635 24.22 4.83 19.97
C ASN A 635 23.79 5.95 19.03
N MET A 636 24.72 6.49 18.23
CA MET A 636 24.48 7.72 17.47
C MET A 636 25.12 7.65 16.10
N ALA A 637 24.34 8.04 15.09
CA ALA A 637 24.82 8.27 13.72
C ALA A 637 24.11 9.46 13.08
N ALA A 638 24.76 10.06 12.08
CA ALA A 638 24.12 11.02 11.18
C ALA A 638 24.51 10.71 9.74
N TYR A 639 23.63 11.04 8.82
CA TYR A 639 23.91 10.86 7.41
C TYR A 639 23.42 12.05 6.57
N GLY A 640 24.06 12.23 5.43
CA GLY A 640 23.58 13.08 4.36
C GLY A 640 23.43 12.27 3.09
N ARG A 641 22.38 12.51 2.31
CA ARG A 641 22.10 11.83 1.04
C ARG A 641 21.57 12.81 -0.01
N TYR A 642 22.02 12.62 -1.22
CA TYR A 642 21.40 13.15 -2.42
C TYR A 642 20.93 11.99 -3.29
N SER A 643 19.74 12.13 -3.89
CA SER A 643 19.21 11.15 -4.84
C SER A 643 18.46 11.85 -5.98
N HIS A 644 18.58 11.26 -7.18
CA HIS A 644 17.84 11.57 -8.38
C HIS A 644 17.18 10.30 -8.88
N GLY A 645 15.89 10.39 -9.20
CA GLY A 645 15.11 9.28 -9.75
C GLY A 645 13.98 9.80 -10.60
N PHE A 646 13.25 8.89 -11.24
CA PHE A 646 12.17 9.26 -12.13
C PHE A 646 10.98 8.31 -11.98
N ARG A 647 9.85 8.70 -12.57
CA ARG A 647 8.64 7.93 -12.80
C ARG A 647 8.21 8.11 -14.25
N SER A 648 8.03 7.00 -14.96
CA SER A 648 7.42 6.98 -16.29
C SER A 648 5.95 7.39 -16.24
N PRO A 649 5.33 7.81 -17.36
CA PRO A 649 3.88 8.06 -17.41
C PRO A 649 3.08 6.83 -16.94
N ILE A 650 1.93 7.07 -16.32
CA ILE A 650 1.02 6.01 -15.85
C ILE A 650 0.25 5.38 -17.02
N GLU A 651 -0.31 4.18 -16.81
CA GLU A 651 -1.08 3.42 -17.81
C GLU A 651 -2.13 4.27 -18.53
N GLU A 652 -2.95 5.03 -17.78
CA GLU A 652 -4.01 5.87 -18.32
C GLU A 652 -3.47 6.94 -19.28
N SER A 653 -2.34 7.56 -18.94
CA SER A 653 -1.73 8.57 -19.79
C SER A 653 -1.35 8.04 -21.18
N PHE A 654 -0.97 6.77 -21.29
CA PHE A 654 -0.64 6.16 -22.59
C PHE A 654 -1.87 6.05 -23.49
N TYR A 655 -3.00 5.52 -23.00
CA TYR A 655 -4.15 5.40 -23.90
C TYR A 655 -4.95 6.68 -24.04
N ASP A 656 -4.92 7.60 -23.10
CA ASP A 656 -5.52 8.92 -23.30
C ASP A 656 -4.77 9.73 -24.37
N ASN A 657 -3.47 9.52 -24.51
CA ASN A 657 -2.62 10.19 -25.51
C ASN A 657 -2.15 9.24 -26.62
N ALA A 658 -2.80 8.10 -26.84
CA ALA A 658 -2.35 7.09 -27.80
C ALA A 658 -2.16 7.62 -29.24
N ALA A 659 -2.88 8.68 -29.63
CA ALA A 659 -2.73 9.35 -30.93
C ALA A 659 -1.50 10.27 -31.02
N ASP A 660 -0.98 10.75 -29.87
CA ASP A 660 0.16 11.69 -29.83
C ASP A 660 0.90 11.59 -28.48
N LEU A 661 1.79 10.61 -28.37
CA LEU A 661 2.58 10.36 -27.16
C LEU A 661 3.66 11.41 -26.88
N SER A 662 3.92 12.34 -27.80
CA SER A 662 4.88 13.44 -27.59
C SER A 662 4.49 14.41 -26.47
N LYS A 663 3.23 14.35 -26.04
CA LYS A 663 2.67 15.10 -24.90
C LYS A 663 3.05 14.50 -23.54
N LEU A 664 3.53 13.26 -23.50
CA LEU A 664 3.90 12.58 -22.27
C LEU A 664 5.30 13.02 -21.81
N LYS A 665 5.49 13.04 -20.50
CA LYS A 665 6.77 13.38 -19.86
C LYS A 665 7.00 12.47 -18.66
N ASN A 666 8.27 12.13 -18.43
CA ASN A 666 8.69 11.52 -17.17
C ASN A 666 8.65 12.57 -16.05
N THR A 667 8.21 12.15 -14.86
CA THR A 667 8.34 12.96 -13.64
C THR A 667 9.70 12.69 -13.02
N PHE A 668 10.49 13.74 -12.74
CA PHE A 668 11.77 13.61 -12.07
C PHE A 668 11.66 14.03 -10.61
N VAL A 669 12.39 13.31 -9.73
CA VAL A 669 12.40 13.55 -8.29
C VAL A 669 13.83 13.69 -7.81
N ASN A 670 14.17 14.89 -7.32
CA ASN A 670 15.48 15.23 -6.73
C ASN A 670 15.31 15.41 -5.23
N GLN A 671 16.14 14.73 -4.42
CA GLN A 671 16.02 14.79 -2.96
C GLN A 671 17.38 15.05 -2.31
N ILE A 672 17.37 15.89 -1.28
CA ILE A 672 18.48 16.08 -0.33
C ILE A 672 17.92 15.70 1.04
N GLU A 673 18.65 14.87 1.76
CA GLU A 673 18.27 14.38 3.09
C GLU A 673 19.40 14.55 4.08
N LEU A 674 19.06 14.95 5.30
CA LEU A 674 19.94 14.97 6.46
C LEU A 674 19.26 14.19 7.59
N GLY A 675 19.83 13.03 7.93
CA GLY A 675 19.26 12.15 8.95
C GLY A 675 20.12 12.13 10.21
N TYR A 676 19.44 12.03 11.34
CA TYR A 676 20.05 11.81 12.65
C TYR A 676 19.39 10.63 13.34
N LYS A 677 20.21 9.74 13.90
CA LYS A 677 19.77 8.51 14.58
C LYS A 677 20.36 8.46 15.97
N TYR A 678 19.53 8.19 16.96
CA TYR A 678 19.93 8.02 18.35
C TYR A 678 19.20 6.84 18.96
N SER A 679 19.92 6.00 19.70
CA SER A 679 19.36 4.88 20.46
C SER A 679 20.09 4.70 21.77
N ASN A 680 19.35 4.54 22.84
CA ASN A 680 19.86 4.05 24.11
C ASN A 680 18.88 3.03 24.73
N SER A 681 19.07 2.64 25.97
CA SER A 681 18.27 1.61 26.64
C SER A 681 16.77 1.97 26.79
N PHE A 682 16.40 3.26 26.66
CA PHE A 682 15.00 3.69 26.87
C PHE A 682 14.44 4.51 25.70
N LEU A 683 15.27 5.04 24.80
CA LEU A 683 14.80 5.96 23.74
C LEU A 683 15.50 5.64 22.41
N ASN A 684 14.69 5.44 21.36
CA ASN A 684 15.13 5.38 19.98
C ASN A 684 14.53 6.56 19.21
N VAL A 685 15.34 7.27 18.43
CA VAL A 685 14.90 8.41 17.61
C VAL A 685 15.54 8.33 16.24
N ASN A 686 14.72 8.45 15.21
CA ASN A 686 15.12 8.70 13.83
C ASN A 686 14.51 10.02 13.39
N ALA A 687 15.32 11.02 13.11
CA ALA A 687 14.87 12.29 12.57
C ALA A 687 15.47 12.51 11.17
N ASN A 688 14.68 12.98 10.24
CA ASN A 688 15.11 13.22 8.87
C ASN A 688 14.57 14.55 8.36
N LEU A 689 15.48 15.47 8.02
CA LEU A 689 15.17 16.70 7.29
C LEU A 689 15.33 16.41 5.80
N PHE A 690 14.38 16.84 4.99
CA PHE A 690 14.45 16.67 3.55
C PHE A 690 14.05 17.92 2.78
N ARG A 691 14.66 18.09 1.62
CA ARG A 691 14.19 18.96 0.54
C ARG A 691 13.97 18.08 -0.69
N MET A 692 12.80 18.18 -1.28
CA MET A 692 12.45 17.46 -2.50
C MET A 692 12.00 18.44 -3.56
N GLY A 693 12.54 18.29 -4.78
CA GLY A 693 12.07 18.96 -5.98
C GLY A 693 11.50 17.93 -6.95
N LEU A 694 10.34 18.22 -7.49
CA LEU A 694 9.67 17.40 -8.50
C LEU A 694 9.50 18.25 -9.76
N GLU A 695 9.80 17.64 -10.90
CA GLU A 695 9.64 18.25 -12.22
C GLU A 695 8.66 17.42 -13.04
N ASN A 696 7.79 18.10 -13.78
CA ASN A 696 6.80 17.50 -14.67
C ASN A 696 5.78 16.59 -13.95
N VAL A 697 5.32 16.92 -12.76
CA VAL A 697 4.23 16.19 -12.11
C VAL A 697 2.94 16.37 -12.92
N ALA A 698 2.38 15.28 -13.40
CA ALA A 698 1.17 15.30 -14.22
C ALA A 698 -0.10 15.49 -13.38
N PHE A 699 -0.99 16.33 -13.86
CA PHE A 699 -2.37 16.48 -13.37
C PHE A 699 -3.30 16.29 -14.55
N THR A 700 -4.20 15.34 -14.44
CA THR A 700 -5.21 15.08 -15.48
C THR A 700 -6.49 15.80 -15.14
N ASP A 701 -6.95 16.66 -16.03
CA ASP A 701 -8.29 17.27 -15.99
C ASP A 701 -9.19 16.53 -16.98
N ILE A 702 -10.36 16.10 -16.54
CA ILE A 702 -11.40 15.54 -17.41
C ILE A 702 -12.24 16.72 -17.91
N LEU A 703 -12.23 16.95 -19.21
CA LEU A 703 -13.00 17.99 -19.86
C LEU A 703 -14.47 17.57 -20.00
N SER A 704 -15.35 18.55 -20.19
CA SER A 704 -16.81 18.31 -20.36
C SER A 704 -17.17 17.42 -21.56
N ASN A 705 -16.26 17.27 -22.51
CA ASN A 705 -16.40 16.38 -23.67
C ASN A 705 -15.85 14.95 -23.40
N GLY A 706 -15.50 14.61 -22.14
CA GLY A 706 -14.96 13.31 -21.75
C GLY A 706 -13.50 13.07 -22.13
N LYS A 707 -12.81 14.07 -22.71
CA LYS A 707 -11.37 13.97 -23.01
C LYS A 707 -10.57 14.38 -21.79
N SER A 708 -9.42 13.71 -21.59
CA SER A 708 -8.45 14.08 -20.59
C SER A 708 -7.40 15.03 -21.15
N GLU A 709 -7.01 16.03 -20.37
CA GLU A 709 -5.90 16.93 -20.65
C GLU A 709 -4.87 16.85 -19.53
N ASN A 710 -3.61 16.58 -19.88
CA ASN A 710 -2.50 16.58 -18.94
C ASN A 710 -1.91 17.97 -18.79
N LYS A 711 -1.90 18.47 -17.54
CA LYS A 711 -1.17 19.68 -17.13
C LYS A 711 0.02 19.25 -16.27
N PHE A 712 1.15 19.95 -16.42
CA PHE A 712 2.37 19.62 -15.68
C PHE A 712 2.73 20.74 -14.71
N ALA A 713 3.16 20.35 -13.51
CA ALA A 713 3.65 21.28 -12.48
C ALA A 713 5.02 20.85 -11.97
N ASP A 714 5.84 21.82 -11.60
CA ASP A 714 7.00 21.60 -10.74
C ASP A 714 6.59 21.89 -9.29
N ILE A 715 7.13 21.10 -8.35
CA ILE A 715 6.78 21.19 -6.93
C ILE A 715 8.05 21.17 -6.09
N ILE A 716 8.06 21.99 -5.04
CA ILE A 716 9.12 21.97 -4.02
C ILE A 716 8.48 21.59 -2.69
N ASN A 717 9.10 20.65 -1.97
CA ASN A 717 8.69 20.28 -0.63
C ASN A 717 9.88 20.27 0.34
N TYR A 718 9.70 20.91 1.49
CA TYR A 718 10.61 20.84 2.63
C TYR A 718 9.88 20.14 3.76
N GLY A 719 10.57 19.25 4.46
CA GLY A 719 9.91 18.56 5.56
C GLY A 719 10.87 18.03 6.63
N LEU A 720 10.27 17.71 7.76
CA LEU A 720 10.87 17.04 8.91
C LEU A 720 10.02 15.82 9.25
N GLU A 721 10.63 14.66 9.24
CA GLU A 721 10.08 13.39 9.70
C GLU A 721 10.77 13.00 11.00
N VAL A 722 9.99 12.56 11.98
CA VAL A 722 10.51 12.00 13.22
C VAL A 722 9.77 10.72 13.57
N GLU A 723 10.53 9.70 13.89
CA GLU A 723 10.06 8.44 14.47
C GLU A 723 10.78 8.26 15.80
N ALA A 724 10.02 8.18 16.90
CA ALA A 724 10.57 8.04 18.23
C ALA A 724 9.82 6.96 19.02
N ASN A 725 10.58 6.13 19.72
CA ASN A 725 10.07 5.08 20.60
C ASN A 725 10.78 5.16 21.94
N ALA A 726 10.00 5.32 23.01
CA ALA A 726 10.50 5.35 24.37
C ALA A 726 9.95 4.16 25.16
N ASN A 727 10.84 3.46 25.87
CA ASN A 727 10.52 2.33 26.72
C ASN A 727 11.12 2.58 28.11
N TYR A 728 10.29 2.86 29.08
CA TYR A 728 10.73 3.11 30.46
C TYR A 728 9.91 2.24 31.42
N GLU A 729 10.55 1.21 31.99
CA GLU A 729 9.93 0.23 32.88
C GLU A 729 8.65 -0.37 32.25
N ALA A 730 7.49 -0.09 32.83
CA ALA A 730 6.19 -0.57 32.37
C ALA A 730 5.57 0.34 31.27
N PHE A 731 6.17 1.48 30.96
CA PHE A 731 5.63 2.47 30.02
C PHE A 731 6.35 2.41 28.68
N ARG A 732 5.57 2.37 27.60
CA ARG A 732 6.02 2.45 26.20
C ARG A 732 5.33 3.59 25.50
N LEU A 733 6.05 4.33 24.67
CA LEU A 733 5.52 5.42 23.87
C LEU A 733 6.06 5.35 22.45
N GLY A 734 5.21 5.07 21.49
CA GLY A 734 5.49 5.27 20.08
C GLY A 734 4.99 6.64 19.62
N PHE A 735 5.84 7.39 18.91
CA PHE A 735 5.50 8.71 18.38
C PHE A 735 6.12 8.90 17.01
N ASN A 736 5.27 9.20 16.02
CA ASN A 736 5.67 9.51 14.66
C ASN A 736 5.04 10.82 14.24
N PHE A 737 5.81 11.72 13.63
CA PHE A 737 5.21 12.90 13.02
C PHE A 737 5.93 13.29 11.73
N THR A 738 5.20 14.00 10.90
CA THR A 738 5.70 14.66 9.70
C THR A 738 5.19 16.09 9.66
N PHE A 739 6.13 17.01 9.50
CA PHE A 739 5.84 18.39 9.08
C PHE A 739 6.39 18.57 7.68
N GLN A 740 5.58 19.11 6.76
CA GLN A 740 5.98 19.28 5.36
C GLN A 740 5.30 20.52 4.75
N ARG A 741 5.91 21.04 3.70
CA ARG A 741 5.40 22.22 2.99
C ARG A 741 5.53 22.00 1.47
N PRO A 742 4.67 21.17 0.87
CA PRO A 742 4.64 20.98 -0.58
C PRO A 742 3.92 22.15 -1.25
N GLU A 743 4.61 22.85 -2.14
CA GLU A 743 4.10 24.03 -2.86
C GLU A 743 4.40 23.91 -4.35
N TYR A 744 3.47 24.36 -5.18
CA TYR A 744 3.69 24.49 -6.62
C TYR A 744 4.74 25.58 -6.89
N ASP A 745 5.84 25.23 -7.54
CA ASP A 745 6.91 26.14 -7.93
C ASP A 745 6.63 26.72 -9.33
N LYS A 746 6.24 25.84 -10.28
CA LYS A 746 5.83 26.24 -11.63
C LYS A 746 4.53 25.53 -12.00
N PHE A 747 3.43 26.23 -11.88
CA PHE A 747 2.12 25.74 -12.29
C PHE A 747 1.27 26.89 -12.83
N THR A 748 1.48 27.23 -14.08
CA THR A 748 0.73 28.27 -14.80
C THR A 748 0.25 27.70 -16.13
N GLY A 749 -0.85 28.20 -16.65
CA GLY A 749 -1.39 27.74 -17.93
C GLY A 749 -2.71 28.41 -18.30
N SER A 750 -3.38 27.82 -19.28
CA SER A 750 -4.71 28.23 -19.70
C SER A 750 -5.68 27.07 -19.56
N ASN A 751 -6.91 27.38 -19.22
CA ASN A 751 -8.01 26.42 -19.21
C ASN A 751 -8.62 26.30 -20.62
N ALA A 752 -9.43 25.28 -20.84
CA ALA A 752 -10.11 25.05 -22.12
C ALA A 752 -11.04 26.21 -22.55
N ASP A 753 -11.52 27.01 -21.59
CA ASP A 753 -12.36 28.20 -21.84
C ASP A 753 -11.52 29.46 -22.18
N GLY A 754 -10.19 29.33 -22.28
CA GLY A 754 -9.26 30.42 -22.56
C GLY A 754 -8.86 31.27 -21.34
N SER A 755 -9.43 31.05 -20.16
CA SER A 755 -8.98 31.67 -18.92
C SER A 755 -7.58 31.18 -18.53
N THR A 756 -6.78 32.07 -17.94
CA THR A 756 -5.44 31.72 -17.45
C THR A 756 -5.47 31.43 -15.96
N PHE A 757 -4.57 30.51 -15.52
CA PHE A 757 -4.38 30.24 -14.10
C PHE A 757 -2.90 30.39 -13.70
N ASN A 758 -2.68 30.74 -12.44
CA ASN A 758 -1.36 30.76 -11.81
C ASN A 758 -1.53 30.23 -10.37
N TYR A 759 -0.99 29.02 -10.12
CA TYR A 759 -1.05 28.36 -8.81
C TYR A 759 0.30 28.34 -8.09
N ASN A 760 1.30 29.08 -8.59
CA ASN A 760 2.61 29.18 -7.94
C ASN A 760 2.49 29.67 -6.51
N GLY A 761 3.16 28.98 -5.57
CA GLY A 761 3.09 29.24 -4.13
C GLY A 761 1.88 28.62 -3.41
N ASN A 762 0.89 28.09 -4.15
CA ASN A 762 -0.20 27.33 -3.56
C ASN A 762 0.29 25.99 -2.99
N SER A 763 -0.33 25.55 -1.91
CA SER A 763 -0.07 24.20 -1.36
C SER A 763 -0.58 23.11 -2.29
N ALA A 764 0.16 22.01 -2.40
CA ALA A 764 -0.26 20.86 -3.16
C ALA A 764 -1.58 20.28 -2.63
N ARG A 765 -2.49 19.93 -3.55
CA ARG A 765 -3.81 19.39 -3.20
C ARG A 765 -3.71 18.08 -2.44
N ARG A 766 -4.67 17.82 -1.54
CA ARG A 766 -4.84 16.57 -0.76
C ARG A 766 -3.72 16.26 0.24
N ILE A 767 -2.70 17.12 0.37
CA ILE A 767 -1.56 16.91 1.25
C ILE A 767 -1.68 17.79 2.50
N PRO A 768 -1.75 17.21 3.72
CA PRO A 768 -1.68 17.97 4.96
C PRO A 768 -0.26 18.47 5.24
N LYS A 769 -0.14 19.63 5.89
CA LYS A 769 1.17 20.17 6.30
C LYS A 769 1.74 19.49 7.54
N PHE A 770 0.87 18.97 8.39
CA PHE A 770 1.25 18.27 9.61
C PHE A 770 0.37 17.04 9.80
N PHE A 771 0.99 15.93 10.20
CA PHE A 771 0.28 14.74 10.67
C PHE A 771 1.17 13.97 11.65
N CYS A 772 0.52 13.25 12.57
CA CYS A 772 1.24 12.48 13.59
C CYS A 772 0.43 11.29 14.07
N THR A 773 1.14 10.30 14.59
CA THR A 773 0.60 9.16 15.34
C THR A 773 1.27 9.09 16.69
N LEU A 774 0.48 8.96 17.76
CA LEU A 774 0.93 8.81 19.14
C LEU A 774 0.33 7.53 19.71
N ARG A 775 1.16 6.65 20.31
CA ARG A 775 0.72 5.39 20.90
C ARG A 775 1.39 5.16 22.27
N PRO A 776 0.81 5.67 23.36
CA PRO A 776 1.19 5.29 24.71
C PRO A 776 0.66 3.89 25.05
N GLU A 777 1.46 3.12 25.79
CA GLU A 777 1.12 1.80 26.30
C GLU A 777 1.71 1.60 27.70
N VAL A 778 0.96 0.94 28.59
CA VAL A 778 1.37 0.68 29.97
C VAL A 778 1.11 -0.78 30.32
N ASP A 779 2.14 -1.48 30.83
CA ASP A 779 2.00 -2.79 31.41
C ASP A 779 1.49 -2.67 32.86
N ILE A 780 0.20 -2.97 33.08
CA ILE A 780 -0.40 -2.95 34.41
C ILE A 780 0.10 -4.12 35.26
N THR A 781 0.27 -5.28 34.60
CA THR A 781 0.91 -6.49 35.14
C THR A 781 1.80 -7.10 34.08
N LYS A 782 2.50 -8.20 34.38
CA LYS A 782 3.24 -8.97 33.37
C LYS A 782 2.37 -9.55 32.25
N GLN A 783 1.05 -9.65 32.48
CA GLN A 783 0.08 -10.26 31.59
C GLN A 783 -0.86 -9.24 30.96
N VAL A 784 -1.11 -8.09 31.60
CA VAL A 784 -2.07 -7.10 31.15
C VAL A 784 -1.37 -5.83 30.71
N SER A 785 -1.58 -5.41 29.47
CA SER A 785 -1.15 -4.11 28.95
C SER A 785 -2.38 -3.33 28.47
N ILE A 786 -2.37 -2.02 28.68
CA ILE A 786 -3.38 -1.08 28.17
C ILE A 786 -2.68 -0.10 27.24
N TYR A 787 -3.28 0.14 26.06
CA TYR A 787 -2.76 1.13 25.11
C TYR A 787 -3.84 2.09 24.64
N ALA A 788 -3.42 3.25 24.17
CA ALA A 788 -4.21 4.14 23.35
C ALA A 788 -3.44 4.46 22.07
N GLN A 789 -4.15 4.85 21.02
CA GLN A 789 -3.55 5.34 19.79
C GLN A 789 -4.31 6.56 19.32
N MET A 790 -3.60 7.61 18.94
CA MET A 790 -4.16 8.79 18.31
C MET A 790 -3.45 9.02 16.97
N THR A 791 -4.23 9.19 15.91
CA THR A 791 -3.75 9.65 14.60
C THR A 791 -4.37 11.00 14.32
N TYR A 792 -3.57 12.00 13.94
CA TYR A 792 -4.01 13.35 13.62
C TYR A 792 -3.51 13.74 12.22
N PHE A 793 -4.40 14.32 11.42
CA PHE A 793 -4.10 14.97 10.15
C PHE A 793 -4.61 16.41 10.16
N ASP A 794 -3.74 17.34 9.76
CA ASP A 794 -4.12 18.74 9.56
C ASP A 794 -5.05 18.87 8.33
N LYS A 795 -5.72 20.04 8.22
CA LYS A 795 -6.54 20.39 7.06
C LYS A 795 -5.73 20.30 5.78
N LYS A 796 -6.41 19.98 4.68
CA LYS A 796 -5.82 19.90 3.34
C LYS A 796 -6.74 20.54 2.29
N TYR A 797 -6.15 21.05 1.21
CA TYR A 797 -6.92 21.61 0.10
C TYR A 797 -7.45 20.51 -0.81
N THR A 798 -8.66 20.72 -1.35
CA THR A 798 -9.29 19.77 -2.29
C THR A 798 -8.68 19.84 -3.68
N ASN A 799 -8.26 21.03 -4.11
CA ASN A 799 -7.77 21.33 -5.46
C ASN A 799 -6.59 22.33 -5.43
N GLN A 800 -6.05 22.60 -6.62
CA GLN A 800 -4.83 23.38 -6.82
C GLN A 800 -5.00 24.88 -6.53
N ASP A 801 -6.23 25.41 -6.65
CA ASP A 801 -6.51 26.83 -6.43
C ASP A 801 -6.57 27.22 -4.95
N ASN A 802 -6.53 26.24 -4.03
CA ASN A 802 -6.55 26.40 -2.57
C ASN A 802 -7.78 27.15 -2.02
N LYS A 803 -8.90 27.17 -2.75
CA LYS A 803 -10.13 27.85 -2.30
C LYS A 803 -10.96 27.00 -1.35
N GLN A 804 -10.89 25.68 -1.44
CA GLN A 804 -11.72 24.76 -0.67
C GLN A 804 -10.86 23.80 0.17
N THR A 805 -11.27 23.56 1.41
CA THR A 805 -10.53 22.71 2.34
C THR A 805 -11.37 21.57 2.88
N LEU A 806 -10.74 20.39 3.01
CA LEU A 806 -11.17 19.33 3.91
C LEU A 806 -10.66 19.68 5.32
N PRO A 807 -11.49 19.53 6.37
CA PRO A 807 -11.11 19.87 7.73
C PRO A 807 -10.00 18.94 8.26
N ALA A 808 -9.29 19.39 9.29
CA ALA A 808 -8.44 18.54 10.09
C ALA A 808 -9.28 17.47 10.81
N PHE A 809 -8.72 16.28 11.00
CA PHE A 809 -9.37 15.21 11.75
C PHE A 809 -8.41 14.48 12.68
N LYS A 810 -8.97 13.80 13.65
CA LYS A 810 -8.25 12.91 14.55
C LYS A 810 -9.05 11.64 14.78
N GLU A 811 -8.34 10.54 14.88
CA GLU A 811 -8.89 9.24 15.29
C GLU A 811 -8.23 8.82 16.59
N ILE A 812 -9.03 8.34 17.54
CA ILE A 812 -8.55 7.85 18.83
C ILE A 812 -9.09 6.45 19.03
N GLY A 813 -8.18 5.53 19.31
CA GLY A 813 -8.48 4.17 19.69
C GLY A 813 -7.84 3.81 21.03
N ALA A 814 -8.38 2.83 21.73
CA ALA A 814 -7.78 2.26 22.92
C ALA A 814 -8.02 0.76 22.96
N GLY A 815 -7.18 0.03 23.67
CA GLY A 815 -7.31 -1.41 23.80
C GLY A 815 -6.59 -1.95 25.02
N ILE A 816 -6.91 -3.22 25.32
CA ILE A 816 -6.31 -4.00 26.38
C ILE A 816 -5.78 -5.29 25.76
N SER A 817 -4.56 -5.66 26.11
CA SER A 817 -4.01 -6.97 25.76
C SER A 817 -3.78 -7.81 27.01
N TYR A 818 -4.09 -9.10 26.91
CA TYR A 818 -3.87 -10.07 27.98
C TYR A 818 -3.05 -11.25 27.45
N LYS A 819 -1.93 -11.55 28.11
CA LYS A 819 -1.09 -12.72 27.80
C LYS A 819 -1.44 -13.84 28.75
N VAL A 820 -1.80 -14.98 28.20
CA VAL A 820 -2.14 -16.21 28.96
C VAL A 820 -0.87 -16.93 29.43
#